data_889aed1717fbf3083ec50efc0a931b41
#
_entry.id   889aed1717fbf3083ec50efc0a931b41
#
_cell.length_a   1.000
_cell.length_b   1.000
_cell.length_c   1.000
_cell.angle_alpha   90.00
_cell.angle_beta   90.00
_cell.angle_gamma   90.00
#
_symmetry.space_group_name_H-M   'P 1'
#
loop_
_entity.id
_entity.type
_entity.pdbx_description
1 polymer ?
#
loop_
_entity_poly.entity_id
_entity_poly.type
_entity_poly.pdbx_seq_one_letter_code
_entity_poly.pdbx_strand_id
1 'polypeptide(L)'
;MKYILIAISLLSFSKIFAQIETINPIDSVNKLKTVIIRVKQQSPERMPETKNNVLFSGKKNEVLKLSNLNANVTNNNAREVFARIPGVIVWENEGSGLQINVGVRGLSPNRSWELNTRQNGVDISADVFGYPEAYYNPPLEAVETIQMIRGGASLQFGPQFGGMLNYVLKREKEQAFSYETQNTVGSYGLVSSFNAIGGKYKKWSYYLYNHSRNASGWRENNRFEARNTHAFIEYRFSENTKISAEYTNSDYEMQQPGGLTDEQFASNPRQSLRTRNWFGVPWNIFSINLDTKVNANFDVNVKAFGLIGERNSVGFTKSADIEDAIISTTDQYENRRVDSDLYKNIGIENRNLYRYKLGKTTQNLAFGMRLYQAKTERFQKGNGTTGSDFDMSVEGKYLTSLEFITKNVAFFAENQFKITDKFSITPGLRYEHINSTSQGRIDIVSGNDVAFDEKTIVRNQPLFGLGLEYKLKSTNFYANISQAFRPVLFSDLTPSAVINVVDPNLKDANGYNADLGYRGVYKGFLNFDVSVFYLSYNNRVGGIKQFINNDSTQGTYLFMTNLGETRNKGIESFADLNITKMLGIDKPYGNLDVFASMSFIDSKYVDFKTTTVSVTTPNEIITSNLAGNRVENAPRYIHNFGMSWGNNNFSATVQYKMSGRIFTDADNTKEASTNGQTGILDKYSVLDFSSEYKFLKHYNIRSGINNLSNESYATRRSGGYPGPGILPGEGRTFYISIGAKF
;
A
#
# COMPACT_ATOMS: atom_id res chain seq x y z
N MET A 1 33.63 20.89 -0.90
CA MET A 1 33.97 20.79 -2.33
C MET A 1 33.08 19.83 -3.15
N LYS A 2 32.19 19.04 -2.55
CA LYS A 2 31.26 18.13 -3.29
C LYS A 2 30.00 18.81 -3.85
N TYR A 3 29.67 20.02 -3.42
CA TYR A 3 28.42 20.71 -3.79
C TYR A 3 28.56 21.74 -4.93
N ILE A 4 29.78 22.03 -5.39
CA ILE A 4 30.04 22.98 -6.50
C ILE A 4 29.96 22.29 -7.87
N LEU A 5 30.09 20.98 -7.95
CA LEU A 5 30.02 20.23 -9.21
C LEU A 5 28.59 20.05 -9.77
N ILE A 6 27.56 20.19 -8.94
CA ILE A 6 26.15 20.08 -9.38
C ILE A 6 25.67 21.37 -10.06
N ALA A 7 26.20 22.51 -9.69
CA ALA A 7 25.83 23.80 -10.28
C ALA A 7 26.50 24.05 -11.65
N ILE A 8 27.61 23.43 -11.95
CA ILE A 8 28.38 23.63 -13.21
C ILE A 8 27.85 22.73 -14.34
N SER A 9 27.21 21.62 -14.05
CA SER A 9 26.59 20.75 -15.07
C SER A 9 25.31 21.33 -15.69
N LEU A 10 24.71 22.32 -15.07
CA LEU A 10 23.48 23.00 -15.58
C LEU A 10 23.76 24.11 -16.59
N LEU A 11 25.00 24.58 -16.72
CA LEU A 11 25.38 25.73 -17.59
C LEU A 11 26.06 25.33 -18.91
N SER A 12 26.40 24.06 -19.12
CA SER A 12 27.17 23.63 -20.30
C SER A 12 26.36 23.01 -21.44
N PHE A 13 25.03 22.89 -21.31
CA PHE A 13 24.18 22.27 -22.35
C PHE A 13 23.41 23.25 -23.25
N SER A 14 23.67 24.56 -23.17
CA SER A 14 22.87 25.57 -23.90
C SER A 14 23.38 25.95 -25.31
N LYS A 15 24.31 25.21 -25.90
CA LYS A 15 24.87 25.58 -27.23
C LYS A 15 24.94 24.44 -28.26
N ILE A 16 23.99 23.56 -28.33
CA ILE A 16 23.87 22.65 -29.47
C ILE A 16 22.39 22.50 -29.82
N PHE A 17 22.03 22.97 -30.98
CA PHE A 17 20.82 22.89 -31.80
C PHE A 17 20.17 24.27 -32.12
N ALA A 18 20.78 24.93 -33.10
CA ALA A 18 20.11 25.89 -33.95
C ALA A 18 20.56 25.67 -35.39
N GLN A 19 19.82 24.85 -36.10
CA GLN A 19 19.72 24.94 -37.57
C GLN A 19 18.24 24.96 -37.92
N ILE A 20 17.79 26.13 -38.33
CA ILE A 20 16.44 26.38 -38.84
C ILE A 20 16.50 26.21 -40.36
N GLU A 21 15.89 25.20 -40.91
CA GLU A 21 15.49 25.18 -42.31
C GLU A 21 14.19 25.91 -42.48
N THR A 22 14.22 26.94 -43.32
CA THR A 22 13.07 27.72 -43.73
C THR A 22 12.26 26.94 -44.76
N ILE A 23 11.04 26.55 -44.41
CA ILE A 23 10.07 26.01 -45.34
C ILE A 23 9.00 27.08 -45.63
N ASN A 24 8.79 27.35 -46.91
CA ASN A 24 7.82 28.31 -47.45
C ASN A 24 6.36 27.94 -47.06
N PRO A 25 5.49 28.92 -46.86
CA PRO A 25 4.12 28.70 -46.43
C PRO A 25 3.27 28.23 -47.64
N ILE A 26 2.69 27.04 -47.56
CA ILE A 26 1.57 26.60 -48.40
C ILE A 26 0.28 26.84 -47.62
N ASP A 27 -0.56 27.70 -48.21
CA ASP A 27 -1.90 27.99 -47.73
C ASP A 27 -2.75 26.71 -47.59
N SER A 28 -3.03 26.36 -46.35
CA SER A 28 -4.23 25.59 -46.03
C SER A 28 -4.75 26.09 -44.67
N VAL A 29 -5.89 26.73 -44.68
CA VAL A 29 -6.62 27.13 -43.49
C VAL A 29 -7.11 25.85 -42.78
N ASN A 30 -6.25 25.23 -42.03
CA ASN A 30 -6.66 24.22 -41.05
C ASN A 30 -7.34 24.94 -39.89
N LYS A 31 -8.67 24.84 -39.81
CA LYS A 31 -9.42 25.22 -38.60
C LYS A 31 -8.78 24.49 -37.42
N LEU A 32 -7.98 25.22 -36.65
CA LEU A 32 -7.44 24.76 -35.38
C LEU A 32 -8.62 24.25 -34.55
N LYS A 33 -8.63 22.96 -34.26
CA LYS A 33 -9.56 22.42 -33.27
C LYS A 33 -9.35 23.23 -32.00
N THR A 34 -10.41 23.84 -31.51
CA THR A 34 -10.38 24.59 -30.24
C THR A 34 -9.76 23.68 -29.20
N VAL A 35 -8.53 23.97 -28.77
CA VAL A 35 -7.89 23.27 -27.66
C VAL A 35 -8.68 23.64 -26.42
N ILE A 36 -9.62 22.80 -26.06
CA ILE A 36 -10.32 22.95 -24.78
C ILE A 36 -9.28 22.57 -23.71
N ILE A 37 -8.62 23.57 -23.14
CA ILE A 37 -7.78 23.38 -21.97
C ILE A 37 -8.73 22.99 -20.83
N ARG A 38 -8.85 21.70 -20.59
CA ARG A 38 -9.57 21.19 -19.42
C ARG A 38 -8.65 21.41 -18.22
N VAL A 39 -9.08 22.25 -17.28
CA VAL A 39 -8.45 22.29 -15.96
C VAL A 39 -8.49 20.87 -15.39
N LYS A 40 -7.40 20.44 -14.81
CA LYS A 40 -7.20 19.07 -14.31
C LYS A 40 -8.27 18.75 -13.25
N GLN A 41 -9.14 17.80 -13.55
CA GLN A 41 -10.11 17.30 -12.59
C GLN A 41 -9.36 16.43 -11.57
N GLN A 42 -9.42 16.83 -10.31
CA GLN A 42 -8.73 16.13 -9.20
C GLN A 42 -9.55 14.96 -8.63
N SER A 43 -10.81 14.82 -9.00
CA SER A 43 -11.68 13.72 -8.57
C SER A 43 -11.11 12.36 -8.99
N PRO A 44 -11.31 11.31 -8.17
CA PRO A 44 -11.05 9.94 -8.59
C PRO A 44 -11.83 9.60 -9.86
N GLU A 45 -11.13 9.02 -10.82
CA GLU A 45 -11.74 8.44 -12.02
C GLU A 45 -12.22 7.02 -11.72
N ARG A 46 -12.91 6.42 -12.67
CA ARG A 46 -13.38 5.03 -12.59
C ARG A 46 -12.72 4.20 -13.67
N MET A 47 -12.54 2.92 -13.39
CA MET A 47 -12.16 1.97 -14.42
C MET A 47 -13.29 1.81 -15.45
N PRO A 48 -13.00 1.74 -16.75
CA PRO A 48 -13.98 1.36 -17.76
C PRO A 48 -14.46 -0.08 -17.51
N GLU A 49 -15.54 -0.52 -18.17
CA GLU A 49 -16.08 -1.88 -17.98
C GLU A 49 -15.01 -2.96 -18.15
N THR A 50 -14.12 -2.74 -19.11
CA THR A 50 -12.99 -3.64 -19.39
C THR A 50 -11.70 -2.84 -19.57
N LYS A 51 -10.60 -3.29 -18.97
CA LYS A 51 -9.25 -2.74 -19.19
C LYS A 51 -8.22 -3.83 -18.90
N ASN A 52 -7.24 -3.98 -19.79
CA ASN A 52 -6.16 -4.97 -19.63
C ASN A 52 -6.70 -6.40 -19.39
N ASN A 53 -7.73 -6.82 -20.11
CA ASN A 53 -8.41 -8.11 -20.00
C ASN A 53 -9.07 -8.39 -18.64
N VAL A 54 -9.42 -7.33 -17.90
CA VAL A 54 -10.09 -7.38 -16.58
C VAL A 54 -11.47 -6.75 -16.69
N LEU A 55 -12.47 -7.34 -16.03
CA LEU A 55 -13.83 -6.81 -15.90
C LEU A 55 -13.99 -5.99 -14.61
N PHE A 56 -14.54 -4.78 -14.74
CA PHE A 56 -14.79 -3.85 -13.63
C PHE A 56 -16.26 -3.51 -13.43
N SER A 57 -17.14 -4.00 -14.30
CA SER A 57 -18.58 -3.79 -14.20
C SER A 57 -19.14 -4.33 -12.88
N GLY A 58 -19.99 -3.55 -12.20
CA GLY A 58 -20.57 -3.90 -10.91
C GLY A 58 -19.63 -3.81 -9.70
N LYS A 59 -18.35 -3.49 -9.89
CA LYS A 59 -17.35 -3.42 -8.81
C LYS A 59 -17.10 -1.98 -8.38
N LYS A 60 -16.92 -1.77 -7.06
CA LYS A 60 -16.41 -0.51 -6.54
C LYS A 60 -14.93 -0.38 -6.89
N ASN A 61 -14.60 0.70 -7.59
CA ASN A 61 -13.22 0.99 -7.98
C ASN A 61 -12.98 2.49 -8.08
N GLU A 62 -11.76 2.90 -7.72
CA GLU A 62 -11.30 4.29 -7.78
C GLU A 62 -9.93 4.35 -8.45
N VAL A 63 -9.70 5.38 -9.28
CA VAL A 63 -8.45 5.66 -9.95
C VAL A 63 -8.01 7.08 -9.65
N LEU A 64 -6.89 7.22 -8.96
CA LEU A 64 -6.24 8.49 -8.72
C LEU A 64 -5.21 8.75 -9.80
N LYS A 65 -5.34 9.85 -10.53
CA LYS A 65 -4.34 10.31 -11.49
C LYS A 65 -3.43 11.32 -10.83
N LEU A 66 -2.20 10.91 -10.50
CA LEU A 66 -1.31 11.72 -9.66
C LEU A 66 -0.92 13.05 -10.30
N SER A 67 -0.82 13.11 -11.64
CA SER A 67 -0.57 14.39 -12.35
C SER A 67 -1.68 15.43 -12.18
N ASN A 68 -2.85 15.03 -11.71
CA ASN A 68 -3.98 15.94 -11.48
C ASN A 68 -4.08 16.40 -10.02
N LEU A 69 -3.40 15.70 -9.08
CA LEU A 69 -3.46 16.04 -7.66
C LEU A 69 -2.41 17.09 -7.29
N ASN A 70 -2.83 18.07 -6.49
CA ASN A 70 -1.92 18.89 -5.71
C ASN A 70 -1.76 18.22 -4.35
N ALA A 71 -0.83 17.30 -4.24
CA ALA A 71 -0.51 16.57 -3.03
C ALA A 71 1.02 16.41 -2.94
N ASN A 72 1.53 16.18 -1.76
CA ASN A 72 2.95 15.96 -1.53
C ASN A 72 3.38 14.56 -2.03
N VAL A 73 3.52 14.43 -3.34
CA VAL A 73 4.00 13.19 -3.98
C VAL A 73 5.49 12.96 -3.75
N THR A 74 6.27 14.01 -3.51
CA THR A 74 7.73 13.93 -3.31
C THR A 74 8.09 13.18 -2.04
N ASN A 75 7.32 13.36 -0.97
CA ASN A 75 7.53 12.64 0.30
C ASN A 75 6.73 11.35 0.38
N ASN A 76 6.09 10.91 -0.71
CA ASN A 76 5.15 9.79 -0.68
C ASN A 76 4.08 9.95 0.42
N ASN A 77 3.58 11.17 0.62
CA ASN A 77 2.59 11.45 1.68
C ASN A 77 1.25 10.76 1.37
N ALA A 78 1.09 9.55 1.88
CA ALA A 78 -0.09 8.73 1.65
C ALA A 78 -1.38 9.39 2.17
N ARG A 79 -1.30 10.16 3.28
CA ARG A 79 -2.45 10.89 3.84
C ARG A 79 -3.06 11.85 2.83
N GLU A 80 -2.23 12.65 2.16
CA GLU A 80 -2.69 13.60 1.14
C GLU A 80 -3.16 12.90 -0.14
N VAL A 81 -2.42 11.90 -0.59
CA VAL A 81 -2.68 11.22 -1.87
C VAL A 81 -3.97 10.43 -1.83
N PHE A 82 -4.22 9.69 -0.74
CA PHE A 82 -5.44 8.88 -0.59
C PHE A 82 -6.63 9.65 0.00
N ALA A 83 -6.50 10.94 0.29
CA ALA A 83 -7.57 11.75 0.91
C ALA A 83 -8.91 11.70 0.14
N ARG A 84 -8.87 11.49 -1.17
CA ARG A 84 -10.05 11.46 -2.04
C ARG A 84 -10.69 10.07 -2.18
N ILE A 85 -10.15 9.05 -1.52
CA ILE A 85 -10.71 7.69 -1.49
C ILE A 85 -11.33 7.44 -0.12
N PRO A 86 -12.66 7.31 -0.02
CA PRO A 86 -13.32 7.11 1.28
C PRO A 86 -12.89 5.81 1.94
N GLY A 87 -12.80 5.78 3.27
CA GLY A 87 -12.56 4.58 4.06
C GLY A 87 -11.12 4.05 4.02
N VAL A 88 -10.19 4.81 3.44
CA VAL A 88 -8.76 4.48 3.48
C VAL A 88 -8.16 4.93 4.80
N ILE A 89 -7.59 3.97 5.52
CA ILE A 89 -6.83 4.16 6.75
C ILE A 89 -5.35 4.18 6.35
N VAL A 90 -4.60 5.19 6.79
CA VAL A 90 -3.15 5.28 6.59
C VAL A 90 -2.48 5.32 7.95
N TRP A 91 -1.50 4.44 8.17
CA TRP A 91 -0.58 4.54 9.29
C TRP A 91 0.65 5.35 8.90
N GLU A 92 0.96 6.33 9.71
CA GLU A 92 2.13 7.20 9.55
C GLU A 92 3.15 6.83 10.62
N ASN A 93 3.85 5.71 10.41
CA ASN A 93 4.78 5.16 11.41
C ASN A 93 6.13 5.88 11.42
N GLU A 94 6.44 6.52 10.32
CA GLU A 94 7.72 7.17 10.04
C GLU A 94 7.48 8.26 9.00
N GLY A 95 8.12 9.37 9.12
CA GLY A 95 7.95 10.48 8.20
C GLY A 95 8.64 10.30 6.84
N SER A 96 9.38 9.20 6.67
CA SER A 96 10.13 8.96 5.44
C SER A 96 9.24 8.67 4.22
N GLY A 97 8.01 8.16 4.42
CA GLY A 97 7.12 7.70 3.34
C GLY A 97 7.71 6.56 2.50
N LEU A 98 8.69 5.81 3.02
CA LEU A 98 9.27 4.65 2.35
C LEU A 98 8.34 3.45 2.39
N GLN A 99 7.58 3.33 3.47
CA GLN A 99 6.56 2.30 3.64
C GLN A 99 5.17 2.94 3.68
N ILE A 100 4.39 2.73 2.63
CA ILE A 100 3.00 3.18 2.56
C ILE A 100 2.10 2.11 3.20
N ASN A 101 1.57 2.44 4.39
CA ASN A 101 0.74 1.53 5.15
C ASN A 101 -0.74 1.88 4.93
N VAL A 102 -1.43 1.13 4.07
CA VAL A 102 -2.81 1.37 3.67
C VAL A 102 -3.70 0.21 4.08
N GLY A 103 -4.77 0.53 4.80
CA GLY A 103 -5.88 -0.37 5.10
C GLY A 103 -7.22 0.23 4.66
N VAL A 104 -8.24 -0.61 4.61
CA VAL A 104 -9.60 -0.20 4.22
C VAL A 104 -10.63 -0.88 5.12
N ARG A 105 -11.77 -0.20 5.37
CA ARG A 105 -12.96 -0.82 5.98
C ARG A 105 -12.71 -1.51 7.34
N GLY A 106 -11.80 -0.97 8.14
CA GLY A 106 -11.47 -1.53 9.45
C GLY A 106 -10.47 -2.70 9.40
N LEU A 107 -9.89 -3.00 8.24
CA LEU A 107 -8.77 -3.92 8.11
C LEU A 107 -7.45 -3.22 8.48
N SER A 108 -6.47 -4.01 8.93
CA SER A 108 -5.18 -3.50 9.39
C SER A 108 -4.38 -2.85 8.25
N PRO A 109 -3.86 -1.63 8.41
CA PRO A 109 -3.00 -0.98 7.42
C PRO A 109 -1.57 -1.51 7.39
N ASN A 110 -1.16 -2.35 8.32
CA ASN A 110 0.24 -2.78 8.47
C ASN A 110 0.83 -3.28 7.14
N ARG A 111 1.77 -2.53 6.57
CA ARG A 111 2.41 -2.83 5.28
C ARG A 111 1.45 -3.30 4.18
N SER A 112 0.22 -2.78 4.23
CA SER A 112 -0.88 -3.08 3.29
C SER A 112 -1.21 -4.58 3.12
N TRP A 113 -0.91 -5.41 4.11
CA TRP A 113 -0.98 -6.87 4.05
C TRP A 113 -2.38 -7.45 3.79
N GLU A 114 -3.43 -6.68 4.07
CA GLU A 114 -4.82 -7.06 3.75
C GLU A 114 -5.24 -6.67 2.32
N LEU A 115 -4.33 -6.07 1.55
CA LEU A 115 -4.52 -5.70 0.15
C LEU A 115 -3.60 -6.54 -0.75
N ASN A 116 -4.08 -6.88 -1.94
CA ASN A 116 -3.21 -7.38 -3.00
C ASN A 116 -2.50 -6.18 -3.64
N THR A 117 -1.25 -5.91 -3.21
CA THR A 117 -0.49 -4.72 -3.62
C THR A 117 0.34 -5.02 -4.86
N ARG A 118 0.18 -4.20 -5.91
CA ARG A 118 0.79 -4.42 -7.22
C ARG A 118 1.47 -3.18 -7.80
N GLN A 119 2.47 -3.39 -8.64
CA GLN A 119 3.04 -2.40 -9.56
C GLN A 119 2.86 -2.88 -10.99
N ASN A 120 2.22 -2.10 -11.86
CA ASN A 120 1.90 -2.48 -13.25
C ASN A 120 1.23 -3.86 -13.37
N GLY A 121 0.44 -4.23 -12.35
CA GLY A 121 -0.23 -5.53 -12.26
C GLY A 121 0.66 -6.70 -11.83
N VAL A 122 1.89 -6.46 -11.39
CA VAL A 122 2.79 -7.45 -10.77
C VAL A 122 2.70 -7.32 -9.26
N ASP A 123 2.59 -8.44 -8.54
CA ASP A 123 2.62 -8.44 -7.07
C ASP A 123 3.95 -7.91 -6.56
N ILE A 124 3.91 -7.03 -5.56
CA ILE A 124 5.10 -6.44 -4.93
C ILE A 124 5.23 -6.80 -3.44
N SER A 125 4.32 -7.61 -2.90
CA SER A 125 4.42 -8.17 -1.56
C SER A 125 5.47 -9.26 -1.47
N ALA A 126 5.98 -9.51 -0.27
CA ALA A 126 7.01 -10.51 -0.01
C ALA A 126 6.60 -11.94 -0.42
N ASP A 127 5.42 -12.39 -0.02
CA ASP A 127 4.72 -13.57 -0.55
C ASP A 127 3.21 -13.35 -0.38
N VAL A 128 2.47 -13.34 -1.47
CA VAL A 128 1.03 -13.04 -1.49
C VAL A 128 0.20 -13.95 -0.59
N PHE A 129 0.65 -15.15 -0.33
CA PHE A 129 -0.08 -16.17 0.44
C PHE A 129 0.40 -16.31 1.89
N GLY A 130 1.71 -16.42 2.09
CA GLY A 130 2.29 -16.68 3.40
C GLY A 130 2.84 -15.45 4.12
N TYR A 131 3.20 -14.40 3.37
CA TYR A 131 3.80 -13.18 3.89
C TYR A 131 3.42 -11.94 3.05
N PRO A 132 2.14 -11.51 3.08
CA PRO A 132 1.58 -10.54 2.13
C PRO A 132 1.99 -9.07 2.39
N GLU A 133 3.01 -8.83 3.20
CA GLU A 133 3.51 -7.48 3.51
C GLU A 133 4.24 -6.84 2.32
N ALA A 134 3.92 -5.59 2.02
CA ALA A 134 4.62 -4.79 1.02
C ALA A 134 5.68 -3.91 1.69
N TYR A 135 6.94 -4.25 1.54
CA TYR A 135 8.09 -3.48 2.04
C TYR A 135 8.54 -2.40 1.08
N TYR A 136 8.22 -2.54 -0.17
CA TYR A 136 8.49 -1.61 -1.25
C TYR A 136 7.20 -0.93 -1.71
N ASN A 137 7.28 0.36 -1.98
CA ASN A 137 6.29 1.14 -2.72
C ASN A 137 7.03 2.04 -3.72
N PRO A 138 6.54 2.18 -4.97
CA PRO A 138 7.19 3.03 -5.95
C PRO A 138 7.17 4.50 -5.50
N PRO A 139 8.20 5.29 -5.85
CA PRO A 139 8.15 6.75 -5.69
C PRO A 139 6.91 7.29 -6.40
N LEU A 140 6.08 8.07 -5.70
CA LEU A 140 4.83 8.59 -6.27
C LEU A 140 5.08 9.56 -7.43
N GLU A 141 6.27 10.15 -7.52
CA GLU A 141 6.72 10.93 -8.68
C GLU A 141 6.79 10.08 -9.97
N ALA A 142 7.08 8.79 -9.85
CA ALA A 142 7.11 7.85 -10.97
C ALA A 142 5.72 7.26 -11.32
N VAL A 143 4.71 7.44 -10.46
CA VAL A 143 3.39 6.85 -10.64
C VAL A 143 2.49 7.75 -11.51
N GLU A 144 1.86 7.18 -12.54
CA GLU A 144 0.83 7.83 -13.34
C GLU A 144 -0.52 7.78 -12.66
N THR A 145 -0.92 6.57 -12.23
CA THR A 145 -2.21 6.35 -11.56
C THR A 145 -2.10 5.34 -10.43
N ILE A 146 -2.87 5.56 -9.37
CA ILE A 146 -3.15 4.56 -8.35
C ILE A 146 -4.55 4.02 -8.59
N GLN A 147 -4.67 2.70 -8.67
CA GLN A 147 -5.93 2.00 -8.89
C GLN A 147 -6.29 1.20 -7.65
N MET A 148 -7.46 1.45 -7.09
CA MET A 148 -7.99 0.68 -5.97
C MET A 148 -9.27 -0.02 -6.41
N ILE A 149 -9.34 -1.34 -6.18
CA ILE A 149 -10.51 -2.16 -6.47
C ILE A 149 -10.89 -2.87 -5.19
N ARG A 150 -12.12 -2.66 -4.75
CA ARG A 150 -12.61 -3.22 -3.49
C ARG A 150 -13.45 -4.47 -3.72
N GLY A 151 -13.67 -5.25 -2.67
CA GLY A 151 -14.54 -6.41 -2.69
C GLY A 151 -14.22 -7.40 -3.81
N GLY A 152 -14.93 -7.34 -4.92
CA GLY A 152 -14.83 -8.27 -6.05
C GLY A 152 -13.47 -8.37 -6.76
N ALA A 153 -12.41 -7.72 -6.26
CA ALA A 153 -11.05 -7.89 -6.77
C ALA A 153 -10.51 -9.32 -6.57
N SER A 154 -10.91 -10.00 -5.51
CA SER A 154 -10.43 -11.34 -5.14
C SER A 154 -10.57 -12.37 -6.26
N LEU A 155 -11.62 -12.29 -7.07
CA LEU A 155 -11.87 -13.25 -8.16
C LEU A 155 -10.81 -13.19 -9.25
N GLN A 156 -10.33 -12.00 -9.62
CA GLN A 156 -9.34 -11.87 -10.70
C GLN A 156 -7.89 -11.74 -10.22
N PHE A 157 -7.68 -11.21 -9.02
CA PHE A 157 -6.34 -10.85 -8.54
C PHE A 157 -5.83 -11.75 -7.42
N GLY A 158 -6.67 -12.61 -6.87
CA GLY A 158 -6.31 -13.54 -5.81
C GLY A 158 -6.79 -13.10 -4.43
N PRO A 159 -6.50 -13.93 -3.42
CA PRO A 159 -7.03 -13.74 -2.09
C PRO A 159 -6.56 -12.42 -1.50
N GLN A 160 -7.41 -11.69 -0.86
CA GLN A 160 -7.23 -10.63 0.13
C GLN A 160 -8.59 -9.99 0.44
N PHE A 161 -8.81 -9.62 1.70
CA PHE A 161 -10.08 -9.02 2.14
C PHE A 161 -10.25 -7.57 1.71
N GLY A 162 -9.16 -6.81 1.65
CA GLY A 162 -9.18 -5.38 1.31
C GLY A 162 -9.33 -5.09 -0.17
N GLY A 163 -9.13 -6.08 -1.02
CA GLY A 163 -9.13 -5.91 -2.47
C GLY A 163 -7.73 -5.69 -3.05
N MET A 164 -7.61 -4.90 -4.12
CA MET A 164 -6.36 -4.66 -4.84
C MET A 164 -5.96 -3.19 -4.81
N LEU A 165 -4.68 -2.93 -4.58
CA LEU A 165 -4.01 -1.64 -4.75
C LEU A 165 -2.92 -1.77 -5.83
N ASN A 166 -3.06 -1.06 -6.95
CA ASN A 166 -2.11 -1.15 -8.06
C ASN A 166 -1.53 0.22 -8.42
N TYR A 167 -0.22 0.34 -8.35
CA TYR A 167 0.54 1.49 -8.81
C TYR A 167 0.88 1.32 -10.29
N VAL A 168 0.38 2.19 -11.15
CA VAL A 168 0.71 2.20 -12.59
C VAL A 168 1.77 3.26 -12.81
N LEU A 169 2.95 2.84 -13.26
CA LEU A 169 4.07 3.75 -13.49
C LEU A 169 3.88 4.57 -14.78
N LYS A 170 4.48 5.74 -14.81
CA LYS A 170 4.52 6.62 -15.98
C LYS A 170 5.17 5.92 -17.17
N ARG A 171 4.76 6.28 -18.38
CA ARG A 171 5.36 5.88 -19.65
C ARG A 171 5.19 7.02 -20.65
N GLU A 172 6.21 7.31 -21.44
CA GLU A 172 6.06 8.23 -22.58
C GLU A 172 5.32 7.53 -23.73
N LYS A 173 4.35 8.21 -24.33
CA LYS A 173 3.44 7.60 -25.30
C LYS A 173 3.52 8.22 -26.70
N GLU A 174 4.05 9.42 -26.82
CA GLU A 174 3.90 10.20 -28.07
C GLU A 174 5.22 10.77 -28.60
N GLN A 175 6.11 11.23 -27.74
CA GLN A 175 7.37 11.88 -28.14
C GLN A 175 8.46 10.85 -28.41
N ALA A 176 9.38 11.17 -29.33
CA ALA A 176 10.54 10.33 -29.59
C ALA A 176 11.52 10.32 -28.41
N PHE A 177 11.60 11.44 -27.70
CA PHE A 177 12.39 11.62 -26.49
C PHE A 177 11.67 12.59 -25.56
N SER A 178 11.68 12.28 -24.27
CA SER A 178 11.23 13.16 -23.19
C SER A 178 12.22 13.07 -22.02
N TYR A 179 12.38 14.17 -21.31
CA TYR A 179 13.13 14.23 -20.06
C TYR A 179 12.29 14.91 -18.99
N GLU A 180 12.18 14.30 -17.83
CA GLU A 180 11.48 14.85 -16.65
C GLU A 180 12.45 14.86 -15.47
N THR A 181 12.56 16.00 -14.79
CA THR A 181 13.32 16.12 -13.53
C THR A 181 12.51 16.83 -12.48
N GLN A 182 12.64 16.42 -11.22
CA GLN A 182 12.02 17.06 -10.06
C GLN A 182 13.02 16.99 -8.91
N ASN A 183 13.45 18.17 -8.41
CA ASN A 183 14.42 18.27 -7.31
C ASN A 183 13.77 19.01 -6.15
N THR A 184 13.83 18.43 -4.98
CA THR A 184 13.12 18.90 -3.78
C THR A 184 14.08 19.07 -2.62
N VAL A 185 13.87 20.14 -1.86
CA VAL A 185 14.45 20.34 -0.53
C VAL A 185 13.32 20.60 0.47
N GLY A 186 13.53 20.21 1.72
CA GLY A 186 12.50 20.37 2.75
C GLY A 186 13.04 20.32 4.17
N SER A 187 12.11 20.31 5.10
CA SER A 187 12.41 20.23 6.53
C SER A 187 13.29 19.04 6.87
N TYR A 188 14.08 19.16 7.92
CA TYR A 188 14.93 18.11 8.47
C TYR A 188 15.95 17.54 7.48
N GLY A 189 16.50 18.42 6.63
CA GLY A 189 17.53 18.05 5.67
C GLY A 189 17.02 17.16 4.53
N LEU A 190 15.73 17.20 4.23
CA LEU A 190 15.18 16.47 3.08
C LEU A 190 15.80 16.98 1.77
N VAL A 191 16.37 16.05 1.01
CA VAL A 191 16.82 16.23 -0.36
C VAL A 191 16.30 15.07 -1.19
N SER A 192 15.60 15.38 -2.28
CA SER A 192 15.08 14.37 -3.22
C SER A 192 15.39 14.80 -4.65
N SER A 193 15.79 13.85 -5.49
CA SER A 193 16.03 14.05 -6.92
C SER A 193 15.41 12.92 -7.71
N PHE A 194 14.39 13.23 -8.50
CA PHE A 194 13.75 12.34 -9.47
C PHE A 194 14.15 12.77 -10.88
N ASN A 195 14.65 11.82 -11.66
CA ASN A 195 15.04 12.05 -13.05
C ASN A 195 14.52 10.91 -13.91
N ALA A 196 13.84 11.22 -15.01
CA ALA A 196 13.30 10.22 -15.91
C ALA A 196 13.53 10.60 -17.37
N ILE A 197 13.82 9.59 -18.18
CA ILE A 197 13.82 9.69 -19.64
C ILE A 197 12.82 8.72 -20.23
N GLY A 198 12.20 9.08 -21.32
CA GLY A 198 11.27 8.20 -21.99
C GLY A 198 11.11 8.59 -23.46
N GLY A 199 10.50 7.68 -24.23
CA GLY A 199 10.25 7.99 -25.63
C GLY A 199 9.64 6.83 -26.37
N LYS A 200 9.21 7.18 -27.62
CA LYS A 200 8.72 6.23 -28.61
C LYS A 200 9.42 6.48 -29.92
N TYR A 201 10.20 5.52 -30.39
CA TYR A 201 10.88 5.59 -31.67
C TYR A 201 10.52 4.37 -32.53
N LYS A 202 9.82 4.60 -33.64
CA LYS A 202 9.29 3.56 -34.52
C LYS A 202 8.43 2.55 -33.73
N LYS A 203 8.90 1.30 -33.62
CA LYS A 203 8.23 0.20 -32.94
C LYS A 203 8.63 0.04 -31.47
N TRP A 204 9.61 0.83 -30.99
CA TRP A 204 10.13 0.80 -29.64
C TRP A 204 9.51 1.89 -28.79
N SER A 205 9.20 1.57 -27.53
CA SER A 205 8.92 2.55 -26.47
C SER A 205 9.79 2.22 -25.28
N TYR A 206 10.25 3.24 -24.58
CA TYR A 206 11.11 3.07 -23.42
C TYR A 206 10.78 4.12 -22.35
N TYR A 207 11.07 3.76 -21.10
CA TYR A 207 10.98 4.66 -19.97
C TYR A 207 11.97 4.20 -18.88
N LEU A 208 12.82 5.10 -18.42
CA LEU A 208 13.77 4.87 -17.34
C LEU A 208 13.64 5.98 -16.32
N TYR A 209 13.74 5.68 -15.04
CA TYR A 209 13.91 6.68 -14.00
C TYR A 209 14.95 6.27 -12.97
N ASN A 210 15.56 7.27 -12.37
CA ASN A 210 16.33 7.18 -11.15
C ASN A 210 15.77 8.17 -10.13
N HIS A 211 15.60 7.73 -8.90
CA HIS A 211 15.14 8.53 -7.78
C HIS A 211 16.06 8.31 -6.58
N SER A 212 16.53 9.38 -5.99
CA SER A 212 17.32 9.36 -4.76
C SER A 212 16.68 10.31 -3.75
N ARG A 213 16.55 9.88 -2.51
CA ARG A 213 15.97 10.66 -1.43
C ARG A 213 16.66 10.38 -0.11
N ASN A 214 17.00 11.42 0.63
CA ASN A 214 17.54 11.32 1.99
C ASN A 214 17.02 12.43 2.89
N ALA A 215 17.00 12.19 4.18
CA ALA A 215 16.72 13.18 5.21
C ALA A 215 17.25 12.72 6.57
N SER A 216 17.37 13.64 7.53
CA SER A 216 17.59 13.31 8.94
C SER A 216 16.31 12.82 9.64
N GLY A 217 15.13 13.15 9.06
CA GLY A 217 13.82 12.82 9.61
C GLY A 217 13.33 13.78 10.68
N TRP A 218 12.01 13.77 10.96
CA TRP A 218 11.39 14.66 11.94
C TRP A 218 11.72 14.27 13.39
N ARG A 219 11.79 12.97 13.69
CA ARG A 219 12.19 12.47 15.01
C ARG A 219 13.72 12.41 15.12
N GLU A 220 14.21 12.34 16.34
CA GLU A 220 15.58 11.92 16.61
C GLU A 220 15.80 10.49 16.13
N ASN A 221 17.01 10.16 15.69
CA ASN A 221 17.37 8.83 15.16
C ASN A 221 16.42 8.31 14.07
N ASN A 222 16.07 9.18 13.11
CA ASN A 222 15.15 8.89 12.01
C ASN A 222 15.74 9.19 10.63
N ARG A 223 17.07 9.16 10.51
CA ARG A 223 17.76 9.35 9.24
C ARG A 223 17.42 8.21 8.28
N PHE A 224 17.26 8.56 7.01
CA PHE A 224 17.09 7.56 5.95
C PHE A 224 17.81 7.96 4.66
N GLU A 225 18.13 6.95 3.86
CA GLU A 225 18.59 7.07 2.48
C GLU A 225 17.85 6.03 1.63
N ALA A 226 17.36 6.45 0.45
CA ALA A 226 16.62 5.58 -0.46
C ALA A 226 17.01 5.85 -1.91
N ARG A 227 17.15 4.79 -2.69
CA ARG A 227 17.44 4.83 -4.13
C ARG A 227 16.48 3.91 -4.86
N ASN A 228 15.88 4.41 -5.93
CA ASN A 228 14.97 3.64 -6.75
C ASN A 228 15.34 3.84 -8.22
N THR A 229 15.44 2.76 -8.96
CA THR A 229 15.71 2.76 -10.39
C THR A 229 14.71 1.87 -11.10
N HIS A 230 14.19 2.32 -12.21
CA HIS A 230 13.26 1.54 -13.03
C HIS A 230 13.64 1.66 -14.50
N ALA A 231 13.51 0.55 -15.22
CA ALA A 231 13.66 0.48 -16.65
C ALA A 231 12.48 -0.27 -17.26
N PHE A 232 11.92 0.30 -18.32
CA PHE A 232 10.86 -0.29 -19.14
C PHE A 232 11.25 -0.19 -20.60
N ILE A 233 11.03 -1.27 -21.34
CA ILE A 233 11.17 -1.33 -22.80
C ILE A 233 10.01 -2.11 -23.41
N GLU A 234 9.43 -1.62 -24.48
CA GLU A 234 8.36 -2.28 -25.25
C GLU A 234 8.73 -2.33 -26.73
N TYR A 235 8.52 -3.47 -27.36
CA TYR A 235 8.61 -3.64 -28.80
C TYR A 235 7.25 -4.03 -29.36
N ARG A 236 6.80 -3.30 -30.37
CA ARG A 236 5.54 -3.52 -31.06
C ARG A 236 5.79 -4.26 -32.38
N PHE A 237 5.49 -5.55 -32.40
CA PHE A 237 5.60 -6.37 -33.62
C PHE A 237 4.63 -5.91 -34.70
N SER A 238 3.36 -5.68 -34.29
CA SER A 238 2.26 -5.22 -35.12
C SER A 238 1.35 -4.28 -34.31
N GLU A 239 0.27 -3.77 -34.93
CA GLU A 239 -0.74 -3.00 -34.15
C GLU A 239 -1.44 -3.84 -33.08
N ASN A 240 -1.45 -5.15 -33.25
CA ASN A 240 -2.16 -6.09 -32.40
C ASN A 240 -1.25 -6.78 -31.38
N THR A 241 0.06 -6.83 -31.59
CA THR A 241 0.98 -7.63 -30.75
C THR A 241 2.18 -6.81 -30.30
N LYS A 242 2.43 -6.81 -29.01
CA LYS A 242 3.58 -6.17 -28.39
C LYS A 242 4.12 -7.00 -27.22
N ILE A 243 5.42 -6.90 -27.01
CA ILE A 243 6.11 -7.44 -25.84
C ILE A 243 6.76 -6.31 -25.07
N SER A 244 6.75 -6.39 -23.75
CA SER A 244 7.49 -5.46 -22.91
C SER A 244 8.24 -6.17 -21.79
N ALA A 245 9.34 -5.56 -21.35
CA ALA A 245 10.11 -5.99 -20.20
C ALA A 245 10.27 -4.81 -19.24
N GLU A 246 10.23 -5.10 -17.95
CA GLU A 246 10.39 -4.14 -16.87
C GLU A 246 11.34 -4.67 -15.80
N TYR A 247 12.17 -3.79 -15.27
CA TYR A 247 12.99 -4.03 -14.10
C TYR A 247 12.88 -2.86 -13.14
N THR A 248 12.70 -3.13 -11.86
CA THR A 248 12.72 -2.13 -10.79
C THR A 248 13.69 -2.60 -9.70
N ASN A 249 14.62 -1.75 -9.34
CA ASN A 249 15.47 -1.89 -8.17
C ASN A 249 15.09 -0.79 -7.17
N SER A 250 14.91 -1.17 -5.93
CA SER A 250 14.74 -0.25 -4.79
C SER A 250 15.65 -0.70 -3.68
N ASP A 251 16.35 0.23 -3.09
CA ASP A 251 17.20 -0.01 -1.94
C ASP A 251 17.05 1.16 -0.97
N TYR A 252 16.76 0.86 0.29
CA TYR A 252 16.72 1.88 1.33
C TYR A 252 17.21 1.37 2.66
N GLU A 253 17.84 2.27 3.37
CA GLU A 253 18.22 2.12 4.77
C GLU A 253 17.64 3.26 5.61
N MET A 254 17.17 2.93 6.80
CA MET A 254 16.58 3.92 7.69
C MET A 254 16.83 3.58 9.15
N GLN A 255 17.08 4.61 9.95
CA GLN A 255 17.06 4.49 11.40
C GLN A 255 15.61 4.33 11.90
N GLN A 256 15.44 3.63 13.00
CA GLN A 256 14.15 3.32 13.60
C GLN A 256 14.09 3.95 14.99
N PRO A 257 13.45 5.10 15.15
CA PRO A 257 13.40 5.80 16.45
C PRO A 257 12.63 5.05 17.55
N GLY A 258 11.96 3.94 17.19
CA GLY A 258 11.16 3.15 18.12
C GLY A 258 9.87 3.81 18.56
N GLY A 259 9.09 3.10 19.39
CA GLY A 259 7.89 3.63 20.04
C GLY A 259 8.21 4.45 21.30
N LEU A 260 7.18 5.13 21.80
CA LEU A 260 7.21 5.93 23.03
C LEU A 260 6.15 5.45 24.01
N THR A 261 6.36 5.69 25.30
CA THR A 261 5.29 5.65 26.31
C THR A 261 4.37 6.86 26.13
N ASP A 262 3.21 6.86 26.76
CA ASP A 262 2.29 8.02 26.71
C ASP A 262 2.91 9.28 27.33
N GLU A 263 3.64 9.15 28.41
CA GLU A 263 4.36 10.25 29.06
C GLU A 263 5.46 10.81 28.16
N GLN A 264 6.26 9.95 27.54
CA GLN A 264 7.29 10.35 26.59
C GLN A 264 6.69 11.04 25.37
N PHE A 265 5.58 10.53 24.85
CA PHE A 265 4.87 11.13 23.70
C PHE A 265 4.31 12.52 24.08
N ALA A 266 3.73 12.67 25.27
CA ALA A 266 3.18 13.93 25.73
C ALA A 266 4.27 14.99 25.99
N SER A 267 5.43 14.58 26.52
CA SER A 267 6.54 15.48 26.82
C SER A 267 7.32 15.93 25.58
N ASN A 268 7.69 15.00 24.72
CA ASN A 268 8.41 15.27 23.48
C ASN A 268 8.17 14.16 22.43
N PRO A 269 7.23 14.31 21.50
CA PRO A 269 6.95 13.28 20.49
C PRO A 269 8.10 13.05 19.49
N ARG A 270 9.12 13.90 19.49
CA ARG A 270 10.30 13.76 18.61
C ARG A 270 11.41 12.93 19.22
N GLN A 271 11.40 12.71 20.53
CA GLN A 271 12.47 11.97 21.22
C GLN A 271 12.58 10.52 20.73
N SER A 272 13.74 9.94 20.91
CA SER A 272 14.01 8.53 20.62
C SER A 272 14.94 7.94 21.68
N LEU A 273 14.56 6.82 22.28
CA LEU A 273 15.41 6.00 23.14
C LEU A 273 16.08 4.86 22.35
N ARG A 274 16.09 4.94 21.00
CA ARG A 274 16.62 3.92 20.08
C ARG A 274 17.65 4.54 19.15
N THR A 275 18.88 4.70 19.66
CA THR A 275 19.96 5.37 18.91
C THR A 275 20.57 4.48 17.83
N ARG A 276 20.42 3.15 17.96
CA ARG A 276 21.15 2.14 17.19
C ARG A 276 20.28 1.18 16.40
N ASN A 277 18.98 1.51 16.22
CA ASN A 277 18.05 0.67 15.47
C ASN A 277 18.02 1.06 14.00
N TRP A 278 18.13 0.04 13.13
CA TRP A 278 18.14 0.22 11.69
C TRP A 278 17.25 -0.80 10.98
N PHE A 279 16.84 -0.41 9.79
CA PHE A 279 16.05 -1.24 8.88
C PHE A 279 16.50 -1.02 7.45
N GLY A 280 16.76 -2.11 6.71
CA GLY A 280 17.18 -2.07 5.33
C GLY A 280 16.36 -3.01 4.45
N VAL A 281 16.07 -2.57 3.22
CA VAL A 281 15.25 -3.33 2.26
C VAL A 281 15.80 -3.17 0.86
N PRO A 282 16.67 -4.05 0.41
CA PRO A 282 16.95 -4.22 -1.02
C PRO A 282 15.81 -5.00 -1.69
N TRP A 283 15.29 -4.49 -2.82
CA TRP A 283 14.11 -5.03 -3.50
C TRP A 283 14.23 -4.97 -5.01
N ASN A 284 14.09 -6.10 -5.67
CA ASN A 284 14.21 -6.22 -7.12
C ASN A 284 12.95 -6.88 -7.70
N ILE A 285 12.34 -6.24 -8.69
CA ILE A 285 11.15 -6.73 -9.39
C ILE A 285 11.44 -6.76 -10.87
N PHE A 286 11.09 -7.85 -11.54
CA PHE A 286 11.20 -7.97 -12.99
C PHE A 286 9.96 -8.59 -13.59
N SER A 287 9.60 -8.17 -14.79
CA SER A 287 8.50 -8.78 -15.54
C SER A 287 8.71 -8.71 -17.05
N ILE A 288 8.14 -9.70 -17.73
CA ILE A 288 7.99 -9.72 -19.19
C ILE A 288 6.50 -9.89 -19.48
N ASN A 289 5.98 -9.06 -20.38
CA ASN A 289 4.56 -9.03 -20.67
C ASN A 289 4.33 -9.09 -22.19
N LEU A 290 3.52 -10.04 -22.63
CA LEU A 290 3.04 -10.17 -24.00
C LEU A 290 1.57 -9.79 -24.06
N ASP A 291 1.22 -8.77 -24.85
CA ASP A 291 -0.14 -8.38 -25.15
C ASP A 291 -0.42 -8.67 -26.63
N THR A 292 -1.48 -9.40 -26.91
CA THR A 292 -1.89 -9.66 -28.31
C THR A 292 -3.42 -9.64 -28.46
N LYS A 293 -3.88 -8.99 -29.53
CA LYS A 293 -5.24 -9.12 -30.02
C LYS A 293 -5.22 -10.18 -31.13
N VAL A 294 -5.65 -11.38 -30.80
CA VAL A 294 -5.70 -12.49 -31.74
C VAL A 294 -6.66 -12.19 -32.88
N ASN A 295 -7.80 -11.56 -32.56
CA ASN A 295 -8.78 -11.02 -33.50
C ASN A 295 -9.61 -9.93 -32.85
N ALA A 296 -10.62 -9.41 -33.55
CA ALA A 296 -11.48 -8.33 -33.01
C ALA A 296 -12.20 -8.70 -31.70
N ASN A 297 -12.38 -9.98 -31.43
CA ASN A 297 -13.16 -10.50 -30.33
C ASN A 297 -12.30 -11.12 -29.21
N PHE A 298 -11.02 -11.37 -29.43
CA PHE A 298 -10.20 -12.12 -28.51
C PHE A 298 -8.85 -11.46 -28.23
N ASP A 299 -8.69 -10.97 -27.00
CA ASP A 299 -7.46 -10.38 -26.48
C ASP A 299 -6.81 -11.38 -25.52
N VAL A 300 -5.49 -11.52 -25.60
CA VAL A 300 -4.66 -12.38 -24.76
C VAL A 300 -3.55 -11.55 -24.13
N ASN A 301 -3.34 -11.72 -22.83
CA ASN A 301 -2.19 -11.20 -22.11
C ASN A 301 -1.49 -12.33 -21.39
N VAL A 302 -0.18 -12.42 -21.50
CA VAL A 302 0.67 -13.33 -20.72
C VAL A 302 1.76 -12.52 -20.06
N LYS A 303 1.89 -12.66 -18.75
CA LYS A 303 2.87 -11.96 -17.94
C LYS A 303 3.66 -12.96 -17.10
N ALA A 304 4.99 -13.01 -17.31
CA ALA A 304 5.95 -13.65 -16.41
C ALA A 304 6.56 -12.58 -15.51
N PHE A 305 6.72 -12.86 -14.22
CA PHE A 305 7.26 -11.91 -13.26
C PHE A 305 8.04 -12.60 -12.15
N GLY A 306 8.88 -11.84 -11.46
CA GLY A 306 9.60 -12.30 -10.31
C GLY A 306 9.99 -11.17 -9.38
N LEU A 307 10.33 -11.55 -8.15
CA LEU A 307 10.76 -10.68 -7.08
C LEU A 307 11.90 -11.35 -6.33
N ILE A 308 12.96 -10.58 -6.06
CA ILE A 308 14.04 -10.94 -5.15
C ILE A 308 14.21 -9.76 -4.20
N GLY A 309 14.05 -9.99 -2.91
CA GLY A 309 14.16 -8.93 -1.93
C GLY A 309 14.58 -9.45 -0.56
N GLU A 310 14.91 -8.50 0.30
CA GLU A 310 15.28 -8.79 1.68
C GLU A 310 14.60 -7.78 2.62
N ARG A 311 14.42 -8.20 3.84
CA ARG A 311 14.03 -7.37 4.95
C ARG A 311 15.04 -7.57 6.07
N ASN A 312 15.85 -6.57 6.34
CA ASN A 312 16.93 -6.59 7.29
C ASN A 312 16.67 -5.63 8.44
N SER A 313 16.89 -6.06 9.67
CA SER A 313 16.77 -5.22 10.84
C SER A 313 17.83 -5.54 11.89
N VAL A 314 18.39 -4.51 12.47
CA VAL A 314 19.34 -4.60 13.58
C VAL A 314 18.97 -3.55 14.63
N GLY A 315 18.89 -3.95 15.90
CA GLY A 315 18.57 -2.99 16.94
C GLY A 315 18.32 -3.56 18.32
N PHE A 316 18.09 -2.66 19.23
CA PHE A 316 17.68 -2.91 20.61
C PHE A 316 16.15 -3.00 20.69
N THR A 317 15.62 -4.16 21.08
CA THR A 317 14.20 -4.49 20.92
C THR A 317 13.40 -4.54 22.23
N LYS A 318 13.98 -4.04 23.35
CA LYS A 318 13.25 -3.96 24.64
C LYS A 318 12.11 -2.94 24.59
N SER A 319 11.26 -2.93 25.61
CA SER A 319 10.07 -2.06 25.68
C SER A 319 10.42 -0.55 25.69
N ALA A 320 9.45 0.32 25.35
CA ALA A 320 9.66 1.75 25.12
C ALA A 320 10.16 2.51 26.36
N ASP A 321 9.85 2.02 27.55
CA ASP A 321 10.29 2.56 28.84
C ASP A 321 11.74 2.23 29.21
N ILE A 322 12.39 1.34 28.45
CA ILE A 322 13.79 0.94 28.70
C ILE A 322 14.70 1.65 27.68
N GLU A 323 15.62 2.46 28.19
CA GLU A 323 16.60 3.14 27.34
C GLU A 323 17.69 2.18 26.86
N ASP A 324 18.14 2.38 25.62
CA ASP A 324 19.32 1.74 25.05
C ASP A 324 20.56 2.51 25.52
N ALA A 325 21.11 2.13 26.66
CA ALA A 325 22.20 2.82 27.35
C ALA A 325 23.47 1.97 27.40
N ILE A 326 24.61 2.66 27.57
CA ILE A 326 25.89 2.02 27.84
C ILE A 326 25.86 1.35 29.21
N ILE A 327 26.25 0.09 29.27
CA ILE A 327 26.36 -0.69 30.49
C ILE A 327 27.62 -0.23 31.23
N SER A 328 27.46 0.34 32.44
CA SER A 328 28.56 0.93 33.21
C SER A 328 29.68 -0.05 33.59
N THR A 329 29.39 -1.35 33.64
CA THR A 329 30.39 -2.38 34.00
C THR A 329 31.27 -2.82 32.82
N THR A 330 30.79 -2.66 31.57
CA THR A 330 31.50 -3.08 30.35
C THR A 330 31.94 -1.90 29.52
N ASP A 331 31.47 -0.71 29.79
CA ASP A 331 31.61 0.51 28.96
C ASP A 331 31.15 0.31 27.51
N GLN A 332 30.19 -0.58 27.31
CA GLN A 332 29.62 -0.93 26.00
C GLN A 332 28.09 -1.01 26.07
N TYR A 333 27.45 -0.87 24.92
CA TYR A 333 26.04 -1.19 24.78
C TYR A 333 25.78 -2.72 24.82
N GLU A 334 24.56 -3.11 25.07
CA GLU A 334 24.13 -4.50 24.81
C GLU A 334 24.28 -4.86 23.31
N ASN A 335 24.54 -6.13 23.03
CA ASN A 335 24.48 -6.64 21.67
C ASN A 335 23.09 -6.43 21.09
N ARG A 336 23.03 -5.96 19.83
CA ARG A 336 21.77 -5.75 19.11
C ARG A 336 21.24 -7.09 18.58
N ARG A 337 19.92 -7.20 18.52
CA ARG A 337 19.28 -8.28 17.79
C ARG A 337 19.34 -8.00 16.29
N VAL A 338 19.71 -9.04 15.50
CA VAL A 338 19.73 -9.03 14.05
C VAL A 338 18.68 -10.00 13.53
N ASP A 339 17.82 -9.52 12.61
CA ASP A 339 16.86 -10.33 11.89
C ASP A 339 16.97 -10.06 10.39
N SER A 340 16.97 -11.13 9.56
CA SER A 340 16.98 -11.06 8.11
C SER A 340 15.98 -12.04 7.51
N ASP A 341 15.10 -11.56 6.63
CA ASP A 341 14.19 -12.40 5.84
C ASP A 341 14.53 -12.20 4.35
N LEU A 342 14.73 -13.29 3.60
CA LEU A 342 15.02 -13.28 2.17
C LEU A 342 13.83 -13.83 1.39
N TYR A 343 13.48 -13.17 0.29
CA TYR A 343 12.31 -13.50 -0.54
C TYR A 343 12.71 -13.75 -1.99
N LYS A 344 12.21 -14.84 -2.56
CA LYS A 344 12.40 -15.19 -3.98
C LYS A 344 11.08 -15.69 -4.55
N ASN A 345 10.44 -14.91 -5.41
CA ASN A 345 9.16 -15.24 -6.00
C ASN A 345 9.25 -15.27 -7.52
N ILE A 346 8.51 -16.18 -8.13
CA ILE A 346 8.32 -16.23 -9.58
C ILE A 346 6.88 -16.59 -9.88
N GLY A 347 6.33 -16.03 -10.96
CA GLY A 347 4.97 -16.35 -11.38
C GLY A 347 4.73 -16.08 -12.85
N ILE A 348 3.68 -16.73 -13.36
CA ILE A 348 3.13 -16.49 -14.69
C ILE A 348 1.63 -16.30 -14.55
N GLU A 349 1.11 -15.20 -15.09
CA GLU A 349 -0.33 -14.95 -15.21
C GLU A 349 -0.72 -14.88 -16.68
N ASN A 350 -1.76 -15.62 -17.06
CA ASN A 350 -2.46 -15.48 -18.32
C ASN A 350 -3.82 -14.85 -18.07
N ARG A 351 -4.19 -13.84 -18.87
CA ARG A 351 -5.48 -13.16 -18.82
C ARG A 351 -6.02 -13.02 -20.23
N ASN A 352 -7.24 -13.47 -20.44
CA ASN A 352 -7.91 -13.46 -21.73
C ASN A 352 -9.23 -12.70 -21.61
N LEU A 353 -9.59 -12.00 -22.67
CA LEU A 353 -10.89 -11.35 -22.81
C LEU A 353 -11.51 -11.78 -24.13
N TYR A 354 -12.62 -12.49 -24.06
CA TYR A 354 -13.40 -12.92 -25.20
C TYR A 354 -14.73 -12.17 -25.26
N ARG A 355 -15.00 -11.57 -26.43
CA ARG A 355 -16.25 -10.84 -26.72
C ARG A 355 -17.10 -11.68 -27.65
N TYR A 356 -18.35 -11.91 -27.25
CA TYR A 356 -19.26 -12.69 -28.06
C TYR A 356 -20.67 -12.07 -28.06
N LYS A 357 -21.45 -12.34 -29.09
CA LYS A 357 -22.83 -11.86 -29.19
C LYS A 357 -23.80 -12.85 -28.57
N LEU A 358 -24.73 -12.35 -27.77
CA LEU A 358 -25.88 -13.06 -27.30
C LEU A 358 -27.13 -12.21 -27.62
N GLY A 359 -27.88 -12.63 -28.63
CA GLY A 359 -28.93 -11.78 -29.19
C GLY A 359 -28.36 -10.49 -29.81
N LYS A 360 -28.86 -9.33 -29.32
CA LYS A 360 -28.45 -8.01 -29.81
C LYS A 360 -27.27 -7.40 -29.02
N THR A 361 -26.89 -7.99 -27.89
CA THR A 361 -25.88 -7.44 -26.99
C THR A 361 -24.53 -8.17 -27.10
N THR A 362 -23.43 -7.43 -26.92
CA THR A 362 -22.07 -8.02 -26.86
C THR A 362 -21.74 -8.29 -25.39
N GLN A 363 -21.40 -9.54 -25.12
CA GLN A 363 -20.99 -10.04 -23.81
C GLN A 363 -19.45 -10.02 -23.70
N ASN A 364 -18.93 -9.98 -22.47
CA ASN A 364 -17.50 -10.00 -22.20
C ASN A 364 -17.19 -11.15 -21.21
N LEU A 365 -16.38 -12.11 -21.65
CA LEU A 365 -15.85 -13.18 -20.81
C LEU A 365 -14.36 -12.94 -20.54
N ALA A 366 -14.01 -12.66 -19.30
CA ALA A 366 -12.63 -12.61 -18.83
C ALA A 366 -12.29 -13.92 -18.13
N PHE A 367 -11.20 -14.57 -18.52
CA PHE A 367 -10.75 -15.82 -17.92
C PHE A 367 -9.23 -15.93 -17.97
N GLY A 368 -8.68 -16.74 -17.10
CA GLY A 368 -7.23 -16.90 -17.07
C GLY A 368 -6.76 -17.86 -16.01
N MET A 369 -5.44 -17.94 -15.92
CA MET A 369 -4.74 -18.79 -14.94
C MET A 369 -3.54 -18.06 -14.34
N ARG A 370 -3.13 -18.53 -13.16
CA ARG A 370 -1.90 -18.12 -12.50
C ARG A 370 -1.14 -19.35 -12.04
N LEU A 371 0.16 -19.32 -12.26
CA LEU A 371 1.16 -20.21 -11.65
C LEU A 371 2.09 -19.35 -10.83
N TYR A 372 2.34 -19.73 -9.58
CA TYR A 372 3.18 -18.95 -8.69
C TYR A 372 3.95 -19.84 -7.75
N GLN A 373 5.19 -19.48 -7.50
CA GLN A 373 6.03 -20.06 -6.46
C GLN A 373 6.76 -18.98 -5.71
N ALA A 374 6.81 -19.10 -4.38
CA ALA A 374 7.60 -18.25 -3.51
C ALA A 374 8.46 -19.11 -2.58
N LYS A 375 9.64 -18.59 -2.24
CA LYS A 375 10.50 -19.09 -1.19
C LYS A 375 10.87 -17.94 -0.26
N THR A 376 10.64 -18.13 1.05
CA THR A 376 11.07 -17.20 2.10
C THR A 376 12.03 -17.93 3.03
N GLU A 377 13.21 -17.37 3.21
CA GLU A 377 14.19 -17.83 4.20
C GLU A 377 14.23 -16.81 5.33
N ARG A 378 14.00 -17.24 6.56
CA ARG A 378 13.90 -16.38 7.74
C ARG A 378 14.99 -16.69 8.73
N PHE A 379 15.80 -15.70 9.06
CA PHE A 379 16.85 -15.74 10.06
C PHE A 379 16.55 -14.70 11.14
N GLN A 380 16.33 -15.13 12.36
CA GLN A 380 15.95 -14.22 13.45
C GLN A 380 16.71 -14.52 14.74
N LYS A 381 16.71 -13.53 15.65
CA LYS A 381 17.38 -13.59 16.95
C LYS A 381 18.89 -13.82 16.80
N GLY A 382 19.53 -13.21 15.78
CA GLY A 382 20.99 -13.15 15.68
C GLY A 382 21.57 -12.27 16.76
N ASN A 383 22.72 -12.68 17.35
CA ASN A 383 23.49 -11.87 18.28
C ASN A 383 24.40 -10.93 17.48
N GLY A 384 23.99 -9.66 17.35
CA GLY A 384 24.72 -8.65 16.61
C GLY A 384 25.79 -7.95 17.43
N THR A 385 26.37 -6.88 16.87
CA THR A 385 27.40 -6.07 17.50
C THR A 385 26.84 -5.07 18.51
N THR A 386 27.74 -4.48 19.31
CA THR A 386 27.46 -3.35 20.21
C THR A 386 27.52 -2.00 19.49
N GLY A 387 27.81 -1.97 18.18
CA GLY A 387 27.94 -0.77 17.34
C GLY A 387 26.63 0.00 17.14
N SER A 388 26.71 1.15 16.43
CA SER A 388 25.56 2.05 16.18
C SER A 388 25.18 2.17 14.71
N ASP A 389 25.95 1.63 13.78
CA ASP A 389 25.73 1.63 12.33
C ASP A 389 24.83 0.50 11.87
N PHE A 390 24.46 0.49 10.58
CA PHE A 390 23.71 -0.60 9.95
C PHE A 390 24.64 -1.80 9.72
N ASP A 391 24.88 -2.57 10.76
CA ASP A 391 25.73 -3.75 10.75
C ASP A 391 24.91 -5.02 10.98
N MET A 392 24.79 -5.86 9.95
CA MET A 392 24.07 -7.13 9.95
C MET A 392 24.92 -8.32 10.38
N SER A 393 26.15 -8.10 10.84
CA SER A 393 27.03 -9.16 11.35
C SER A 393 26.42 -9.86 12.55
N VAL A 394 26.56 -11.18 12.61
CA VAL A 394 26.04 -12.02 13.68
C VAL A 394 27.16 -12.87 14.26
N GLU A 395 27.34 -12.81 15.56
CA GLU A 395 28.23 -13.71 16.29
C GLU A 395 27.55 -15.08 16.44
N GLY A 396 28.17 -16.14 15.91
CA GLY A 396 27.64 -17.48 15.94
C GLY A 396 26.51 -17.72 14.93
N LYS A 397 25.43 -18.33 15.38
CA LYS A 397 24.26 -18.68 14.54
C LYS A 397 23.04 -17.86 14.92
N TYR A 398 22.17 -17.57 13.95
CA TYR A 398 20.80 -17.14 14.28
C TYR A 398 20.10 -18.23 15.09
N LEU A 399 19.41 -17.85 16.16
CA LEU A 399 18.66 -18.86 16.95
C LEU A 399 17.51 -19.45 16.13
N THR A 400 16.80 -18.63 15.35
CA THR A 400 15.73 -19.07 14.45
C THR A 400 16.23 -19.07 13.00
N SER A 401 16.00 -20.19 12.30
CA SER A 401 16.32 -20.36 10.88
C SER A 401 15.22 -21.22 10.23
N LEU A 402 14.34 -20.58 9.47
CA LEU A 402 13.15 -21.21 8.88
C LEU A 402 13.13 -21.02 7.37
N GLU A 403 12.59 -22.01 6.68
CA GLU A 403 12.30 -21.98 5.25
C GLU A 403 10.80 -22.15 5.04
N PHE A 404 10.23 -21.31 4.18
CA PHE A 404 8.85 -21.37 3.76
C PHE A 404 8.77 -21.43 2.25
N ILE A 405 7.98 -22.35 1.73
CA ILE A 405 7.76 -22.52 0.29
C ILE A 405 6.27 -22.48 0.02
N THR A 406 5.84 -21.59 -0.86
CA THR A 406 4.48 -21.52 -1.39
C THR A 406 4.47 -21.90 -2.86
N LYS A 407 3.55 -22.82 -3.24
CA LYS A 407 3.22 -23.12 -4.64
C LYS A 407 1.73 -22.91 -4.85
N ASN A 408 1.37 -22.21 -5.93
CA ASN A 408 -0.02 -21.91 -6.22
C ASN A 408 -0.34 -22.12 -7.71
N VAL A 409 -1.49 -22.72 -7.95
CA VAL A 409 -2.14 -22.79 -9.26
C VAL A 409 -3.56 -22.24 -9.10
N ALA A 410 -3.92 -21.25 -9.89
CA ALA A 410 -5.26 -20.68 -9.85
C ALA A 410 -5.87 -20.56 -11.24
N PHE A 411 -7.18 -20.72 -11.31
CA PHE A 411 -8.01 -20.46 -12.48
C PHE A 411 -9.13 -19.51 -12.11
N PHE A 412 -9.46 -18.59 -13.00
CA PHE A 412 -10.59 -17.68 -12.80
C PHE A 412 -11.36 -17.45 -14.10
N ALA A 413 -12.64 -17.17 -13.94
CA ALA A 413 -13.52 -16.73 -15.02
C ALA A 413 -14.59 -15.79 -14.48
N GLU A 414 -14.83 -14.70 -15.17
CA GLU A 414 -15.97 -13.80 -14.95
C GLU A 414 -16.63 -13.49 -16.29
N ASN A 415 -17.94 -13.52 -16.34
CA ASN A 415 -18.68 -13.17 -17.54
C ASN A 415 -19.66 -12.03 -17.29
N GLN A 416 -19.49 -10.93 -18.03
CA GLN A 416 -20.43 -9.83 -18.01
C GLN A 416 -21.57 -10.13 -18.99
N PHE A 417 -22.74 -10.48 -18.48
CA PHE A 417 -23.97 -10.62 -19.25
C PHE A 417 -24.69 -9.28 -19.31
N LYS A 418 -24.72 -8.64 -20.45
CA LYS A 418 -25.56 -7.46 -20.72
C LYS A 418 -26.96 -7.93 -21.08
N ILE A 419 -27.84 -7.89 -20.09
CA ILE A 419 -29.24 -8.27 -20.25
C ILE A 419 -29.98 -7.23 -21.09
N THR A 420 -29.62 -5.96 -20.86
CA THR A 420 -30.03 -4.80 -21.67
C THR A 420 -28.83 -3.87 -21.84
N ASP A 421 -28.97 -2.81 -22.62
CA ASP A 421 -27.93 -1.77 -22.75
C ASP A 421 -27.64 -1.05 -21.41
N LYS A 422 -28.61 -1.11 -20.47
CA LYS A 422 -28.50 -0.46 -19.18
C LYS A 422 -28.17 -1.41 -18.03
N PHE A 423 -28.54 -2.66 -18.12
CA PHE A 423 -28.42 -3.63 -17.02
C PHE A 423 -27.49 -4.77 -17.37
N SER A 424 -26.51 -5.02 -16.51
CA SER A 424 -25.58 -6.15 -16.64
C SER A 424 -25.44 -6.90 -15.31
N ILE A 425 -25.19 -8.21 -15.45
CA ILE A 425 -24.92 -9.16 -14.36
C ILE A 425 -23.55 -9.77 -14.66
N THR A 426 -22.68 -9.81 -13.66
CA THR A 426 -21.31 -10.34 -13.80
C THR A 426 -21.06 -11.42 -12.77
N PRO A 427 -21.49 -12.68 -12.99
CA PRO A 427 -21.04 -13.81 -12.19
C PRO A 427 -19.57 -14.08 -12.43
N GLY A 428 -18.91 -14.58 -11.41
CA GLY A 428 -17.51 -14.97 -11.48
C GLY A 428 -17.16 -16.08 -10.52
N LEU A 429 -16.14 -16.83 -10.88
CA LEU A 429 -15.57 -17.87 -10.04
C LEU A 429 -14.05 -17.83 -10.11
N ARG A 430 -13.40 -18.27 -9.02
CA ARG A 430 -11.97 -18.54 -8.94
C ARG A 430 -11.75 -19.83 -8.18
N TYR A 431 -10.77 -20.60 -8.61
CA TYR A 431 -10.29 -21.76 -7.88
C TYR A 431 -8.81 -21.58 -7.58
N GLU A 432 -8.44 -21.77 -6.32
CA GLU A 432 -7.06 -21.69 -5.83
C GLU A 432 -6.64 -23.06 -5.32
N HIS A 433 -5.54 -23.59 -5.86
CA HIS A 433 -4.80 -24.69 -5.26
C HIS A 433 -3.50 -24.13 -4.70
N ILE A 434 -3.30 -24.24 -3.37
CA ILE A 434 -2.14 -23.67 -2.68
C ILE A 434 -1.51 -24.79 -1.85
N ASN A 435 -0.21 -24.95 -2.02
CA ASN A 435 0.62 -25.81 -1.17
C ASN A 435 1.64 -24.93 -0.46
N SER A 436 1.59 -24.89 0.87
CA SER A 436 2.53 -24.17 1.73
C SER A 436 3.29 -25.13 2.60
N THR A 437 4.62 -25.08 2.53
CA THR A 437 5.53 -25.91 3.35
C THR A 437 6.36 -25.01 4.24
N SER A 438 6.54 -25.39 5.49
CA SER A 438 7.42 -24.71 6.47
C SER A 438 8.29 -25.73 7.19
N GLN A 439 9.58 -25.42 7.38
CA GLN A 439 10.54 -26.27 8.08
C GLN A 439 11.71 -25.46 8.62
N GLY A 440 12.53 -26.06 9.48
CA GLY A 440 13.79 -25.50 9.94
C GLY A 440 14.04 -25.61 11.43
N ARG A 441 14.54 -24.55 12.05
CA ARG A 441 14.88 -24.45 13.47
C ARG A 441 14.21 -23.22 14.09
N ILE A 442 13.54 -23.39 15.23
CA ILE A 442 12.88 -22.30 15.95
C ILE A 442 13.76 -21.66 17.03
N ASP A 443 14.69 -22.45 17.59
CA ASP A 443 15.61 -21.96 18.62
C ASP A 443 16.85 -22.89 18.76
N ILE A 444 17.79 -22.47 19.61
CA ILE A 444 18.92 -23.26 20.08
C ILE A 444 18.87 -23.26 21.61
N VAL A 445 18.67 -24.42 22.23
CA VAL A 445 18.59 -24.56 23.70
C VAL A 445 19.74 -25.43 24.18
N SER A 446 20.56 -24.90 25.09
CA SER A 446 21.75 -25.59 25.62
C SER A 446 22.68 -26.13 24.52
N GLY A 447 22.85 -25.37 23.43
CA GLY A 447 23.70 -25.72 22.30
C GLY A 447 23.06 -26.68 21.28
N ASN A 448 21.86 -27.19 21.53
CA ASN A 448 21.15 -28.10 20.64
C ASN A 448 20.08 -27.38 19.83
N ASP A 449 20.01 -27.68 18.54
CA ASP A 449 19.00 -27.15 17.64
C ASP A 449 17.60 -27.69 18.04
N VAL A 450 16.62 -26.81 18.23
CA VAL A 450 15.23 -27.18 18.38
C VAL A 450 14.57 -27.14 16.99
N ALA A 451 14.43 -28.31 16.41
CA ALA A 451 13.87 -28.46 15.07
C ALA A 451 12.40 -28.01 15.00
N PHE A 452 12.04 -27.47 13.86
CA PHE A 452 10.66 -27.31 13.41
C PHE A 452 10.47 -28.27 12.22
N ASP A 453 9.79 -29.38 12.51
CA ASP A 453 9.56 -30.44 11.53
C ASP A 453 8.77 -29.91 10.32
N GLU A 454 8.98 -30.49 9.17
CA GLU A 454 8.27 -30.10 7.96
C GLU A 454 6.76 -30.18 8.17
N LYS A 455 6.10 -29.06 7.95
CA LYS A 455 4.65 -28.93 7.97
C LYS A 455 4.16 -28.47 6.62
N THR A 456 3.38 -29.31 5.95
CA THR A 456 2.77 -28.98 4.65
C THR A 456 1.27 -28.83 4.82
N ILE A 457 0.72 -27.71 4.28
CA ILE A 457 -0.71 -27.45 4.24
C ILE A 457 -1.15 -27.28 2.79
N VAL A 458 -2.05 -28.15 2.35
CA VAL A 458 -2.66 -28.12 1.02
C VAL A 458 -4.06 -27.53 1.13
N ARG A 459 -4.36 -26.55 0.27
CA ARG A 459 -5.64 -25.84 0.23
C ARG A 459 -6.25 -25.90 -1.16
N ASN A 460 -7.54 -26.13 -1.19
CA ASN A 460 -8.37 -26.14 -2.40
C ASN A 460 -9.55 -25.21 -2.16
N GLN A 461 -9.48 -23.97 -2.67
CA GLN A 461 -10.42 -22.93 -2.32
C GLN A 461 -11.19 -22.43 -3.55
N PRO A 462 -12.45 -22.85 -3.74
CA PRO A 462 -13.35 -22.19 -4.68
C PRO A 462 -13.84 -20.86 -4.11
N LEU A 463 -13.89 -19.83 -4.94
CA LEU A 463 -14.39 -18.50 -4.62
C LEU A 463 -15.41 -18.08 -5.67
N PHE A 464 -16.54 -17.56 -5.21
CA PHE A 464 -17.63 -17.09 -6.06
C PHE A 464 -17.90 -15.60 -5.85
N GLY A 465 -18.42 -14.95 -6.88
CA GLY A 465 -18.85 -13.58 -6.78
C GLY A 465 -19.86 -13.20 -7.84
N LEU A 466 -20.59 -12.13 -7.57
CA LEU A 466 -21.64 -11.60 -8.42
C LEU A 466 -21.59 -10.08 -8.41
N GLY A 467 -21.45 -9.47 -9.57
CA GLY A 467 -21.57 -8.03 -9.79
C GLY A 467 -22.85 -7.67 -10.52
N LEU A 468 -23.47 -6.57 -10.15
CA LEU A 468 -24.66 -6.01 -10.81
C LEU A 468 -24.40 -4.55 -11.14
N GLU A 469 -24.79 -4.11 -12.32
CA GLU A 469 -24.69 -2.70 -12.72
C GLU A 469 -25.94 -2.26 -13.49
N TYR A 470 -26.49 -1.12 -13.08
CA TYR A 470 -27.58 -0.46 -13.80
C TYR A 470 -27.18 0.95 -14.19
N LYS A 471 -27.02 1.20 -15.48
CA LYS A 471 -26.55 2.47 -16.05
C LYS A 471 -27.69 3.41 -16.34
N LEU A 472 -27.49 4.65 -15.94
CA LEU A 472 -28.24 5.82 -16.35
C LEU A 472 -27.37 6.66 -17.31
N LYS A 473 -27.83 7.82 -17.74
CA LYS A 473 -27.07 8.65 -18.72
C LYS A 473 -25.64 8.99 -18.25
N SER A 474 -25.51 9.48 -17.01
CA SER A 474 -24.24 9.94 -16.44
C SER A 474 -23.93 9.36 -15.05
N THR A 475 -24.80 8.46 -14.60
CA THR A 475 -24.70 7.82 -13.28
C THR A 475 -24.96 6.33 -13.40
N ASN A 476 -24.61 5.55 -12.39
CA ASN A 476 -24.93 4.13 -12.32
C ASN A 476 -25.11 3.66 -10.87
N PHE A 477 -26.03 2.72 -10.69
CA PHE A 477 -26.08 1.87 -9.52
C PHE A 477 -25.15 0.68 -9.73
N TYR A 478 -24.47 0.28 -8.70
CA TYR A 478 -23.68 -0.94 -8.69
C TYR A 478 -23.90 -1.72 -7.40
N ALA A 479 -23.83 -3.02 -7.50
CA ALA A 479 -23.79 -3.90 -6.34
C ALA A 479 -22.84 -5.05 -6.62
N ASN A 480 -22.15 -5.52 -5.61
CA ASN A 480 -21.39 -6.76 -5.70
C ASN A 480 -21.41 -7.52 -4.38
N ILE A 481 -21.29 -8.83 -4.49
CA ILE A 481 -20.96 -9.72 -3.39
C ILE A 481 -19.87 -10.67 -3.89
N SER A 482 -18.83 -10.86 -3.11
CA SER A 482 -17.74 -11.80 -3.44
C SER A 482 -17.16 -12.43 -2.19
N GLN A 483 -16.85 -13.71 -2.29
CA GLN A 483 -16.11 -14.40 -1.26
C GLN A 483 -14.68 -13.85 -1.18
N ALA A 484 -14.17 -13.77 0.03
CA ALA A 484 -12.80 -13.41 0.36
C ALA A 484 -12.16 -14.52 1.18
N PHE A 485 -10.86 -14.65 1.04
CA PHE A 485 -10.09 -15.70 1.66
C PHE A 485 -8.67 -15.19 1.90
N ARG A 486 -8.07 -15.59 3.01
CA ARG A 486 -6.67 -15.36 3.31
C ARG A 486 -6.08 -16.62 3.92
N PRO A 487 -5.02 -17.21 3.33
CA PRO A 487 -4.31 -18.33 3.93
C PRO A 487 -3.77 -17.97 5.31
N VAL A 488 -3.59 -18.98 6.15
CA VAL A 488 -2.82 -18.86 7.39
C VAL A 488 -1.42 -18.37 7.03
N LEU A 489 -0.93 -17.35 7.72
CA LEU A 489 0.38 -16.77 7.48
C LEU A 489 1.50 -17.65 8.04
N PHE A 490 2.70 -17.49 7.53
CA PHE A 490 3.87 -18.18 8.07
C PHE A 490 4.11 -17.87 9.56
N SER A 491 3.85 -16.61 9.97
CA SER A 491 3.89 -16.21 11.38
C SER A 491 2.91 -16.96 12.28
N ASP A 492 1.76 -17.34 11.71
CA ASP A 492 0.72 -18.08 12.46
C ASP A 492 1.04 -19.58 12.54
N LEU A 493 1.85 -20.10 11.59
CA LEU A 493 2.27 -21.49 11.52
C LEU A 493 3.49 -21.81 12.38
N THR A 494 4.23 -20.77 12.80
CA THR A 494 5.51 -20.95 13.49
C THR A 494 5.37 -20.55 14.96
N PRO A 495 5.69 -21.45 15.91
CA PRO A 495 5.72 -21.11 17.32
C PRO A 495 6.69 -19.93 17.60
N SER A 496 6.27 -18.94 18.35
CA SER A 496 7.12 -17.80 18.71
C SER A 496 8.17 -18.12 19.78
N ALA A 497 7.99 -19.23 20.50
CA ALA A 497 8.92 -19.80 21.44
C ALA A 497 8.77 -21.33 21.49
N VAL A 498 9.78 -22.02 22.00
CA VAL A 498 9.84 -23.49 22.06
C VAL A 498 8.64 -24.12 22.76
N ILE A 499 8.13 -23.46 23.81
CA ILE A 499 6.97 -23.95 24.58
C ILE A 499 5.62 -23.69 23.91
N ASN A 500 5.59 -22.80 22.91
CA ASN A 500 4.34 -22.40 22.25
C ASN A 500 3.90 -23.44 21.22
N VAL A 501 2.60 -23.59 21.06
CA VAL A 501 2.00 -24.60 20.19
C VAL A 501 1.10 -23.93 19.16
N VAL A 502 1.12 -24.44 17.95
CA VAL A 502 0.18 -24.08 16.88
C VAL A 502 -0.85 -25.18 16.71
N ASP A 503 -2.12 -24.80 16.73
CA ASP A 503 -3.25 -25.70 16.50
C ASP A 503 -3.05 -26.51 15.20
N PRO A 504 -3.00 -27.84 15.25
CA PRO A 504 -2.88 -28.65 14.06
C PRO A 504 -4.08 -28.52 13.11
N ASN A 505 -5.23 -28.05 13.61
CA ASN A 505 -6.48 -27.85 12.86
C ASN A 505 -6.71 -26.38 12.49
N LEU A 506 -5.66 -25.55 12.51
CA LEU A 506 -5.76 -24.13 12.18
C LEU A 506 -6.35 -23.93 10.78
N LYS A 507 -7.44 -23.15 10.71
CA LYS A 507 -8.18 -22.89 9.48
C LYS A 507 -7.79 -21.55 8.88
N ASP A 508 -7.81 -21.49 7.55
CA ASP A 508 -7.67 -20.24 6.83
C ASP A 508 -8.82 -19.27 7.13
N ALA A 509 -8.52 -17.99 7.10
CA ALA A 509 -9.54 -16.96 7.22
C ALA A 509 -10.40 -16.91 5.96
N ASN A 510 -11.71 -16.80 6.13
CA ASN A 510 -12.66 -16.70 5.04
C ASN A 510 -13.78 -15.70 5.35
N GLY A 511 -14.56 -15.37 4.35
CA GLY A 511 -15.68 -14.47 4.51
C GLY A 511 -16.18 -13.95 3.17
N TYR A 512 -16.84 -12.80 3.19
CA TYR A 512 -17.30 -12.15 1.98
C TYR A 512 -17.34 -10.63 2.12
N ASN A 513 -17.21 -9.97 0.98
CA ASN A 513 -17.42 -8.54 0.82
C ASN A 513 -18.71 -8.31 0.04
N ALA A 514 -19.54 -7.37 0.49
CA ALA A 514 -20.70 -6.90 -0.25
C ALA A 514 -20.71 -5.38 -0.30
N ASP A 515 -21.06 -4.84 -1.46
CA ASP A 515 -21.17 -3.41 -1.74
C ASP A 515 -22.50 -3.11 -2.46
N LEU A 516 -23.11 -1.99 -2.11
CA LEU A 516 -24.20 -1.38 -2.86
C LEU A 516 -23.94 0.12 -2.94
N GLY A 517 -23.91 0.67 -4.16
CA GLY A 517 -23.61 2.08 -4.32
C GLY A 517 -24.27 2.75 -5.52
N TYR A 518 -24.30 4.07 -5.46
CA TYR A 518 -24.76 4.95 -6.52
C TYR A 518 -23.68 6.01 -6.79
N ARG A 519 -23.29 6.14 -8.04
CA ARG A 519 -22.18 7.01 -8.45
C ARG A 519 -22.44 7.67 -9.79
N GLY A 520 -21.78 8.78 -10.03
CA GLY A 520 -21.88 9.46 -11.32
C GLY A 520 -21.35 10.86 -11.35
N VAL A 521 -21.65 11.52 -12.47
CA VAL A 521 -21.37 12.95 -12.67
C VAL A 521 -22.68 13.65 -12.99
N TYR A 522 -23.12 14.55 -12.11
CA TYR A 522 -24.34 15.33 -12.31
C TYR A 522 -24.01 16.68 -12.97
N LYS A 523 -24.68 16.96 -14.10
CA LYS A 523 -24.50 18.19 -14.91
C LYS A 523 -23.05 18.58 -15.16
N GLY A 524 -22.11 17.66 -14.97
CA GLY A 524 -20.67 17.86 -15.19
C GLY A 524 -19.96 18.69 -14.12
N PHE A 525 -20.63 19.19 -13.07
CA PHE A 525 -20.02 19.94 -11.98
C PHE A 525 -19.93 19.17 -10.66
N LEU A 526 -20.75 18.14 -10.45
CA LEU A 526 -20.71 17.31 -9.25
C LEU A 526 -20.31 15.87 -9.63
N ASN A 527 -19.17 15.41 -9.15
CA ASN A 527 -18.75 14.00 -9.20
C ASN A 527 -18.99 13.38 -7.83
N PHE A 528 -19.66 12.23 -7.77
CA PHE A 528 -19.98 11.60 -6.49
C PHE A 528 -19.96 10.06 -6.57
N ASP A 529 -19.72 9.43 -5.42
CA ASP A 529 -19.87 8.00 -5.17
C ASP A 529 -20.33 7.81 -3.72
N VAL A 530 -21.49 7.22 -3.51
CA VAL A 530 -22.03 6.88 -2.19
C VAL A 530 -22.32 5.40 -2.16
N SER A 531 -21.80 4.71 -1.15
CA SER A 531 -22.00 3.27 -1.02
C SER A 531 -22.11 2.84 0.44
N VAL A 532 -22.81 1.74 0.64
CA VAL A 532 -22.77 0.95 1.87
C VAL A 532 -21.96 -0.31 1.60
N PHE A 533 -21.25 -0.77 2.63
CA PHE A 533 -20.47 -1.99 2.55
C PHE A 533 -20.72 -2.91 3.75
N TYR A 534 -20.49 -4.19 3.52
CA TYR A 534 -20.45 -5.21 4.56
C TYR A 534 -19.31 -6.17 4.27
N LEU A 535 -18.43 -6.40 5.27
CA LEU A 535 -17.31 -7.32 5.21
C LEU A 535 -17.41 -8.28 6.40
N SER A 536 -17.52 -9.57 6.09
CA SER A 536 -17.42 -10.68 7.05
C SER A 536 -16.00 -11.22 7.04
N TYR A 537 -15.41 -11.39 8.21
CA TYR A 537 -14.08 -11.96 8.37
C TYR A 537 -14.15 -13.02 9.48
N ASN A 538 -14.13 -14.28 9.08
CA ASN A 538 -14.24 -15.44 9.94
C ASN A 538 -12.88 -16.10 10.13
N ASN A 539 -12.74 -16.94 11.17
CA ASN A 539 -11.53 -17.68 11.49
C ASN A 539 -10.30 -16.79 11.69
N ARG A 540 -10.44 -15.64 12.36
CA ARG A 540 -9.27 -14.84 12.73
C ARG A 540 -8.35 -15.66 13.60
N VAL A 541 -7.06 -15.65 13.27
CA VAL A 541 -6.02 -16.35 14.02
C VAL A 541 -5.49 -15.46 15.13
N GLY A 542 -5.21 -16.06 16.27
CA GLY A 542 -4.55 -15.43 17.41
C GLY A 542 -4.16 -16.44 18.47
N GLY A 543 -3.48 -15.97 19.50
CA GLY A 543 -2.99 -16.83 20.57
C GLY A 543 -3.83 -16.77 21.83
N ILE A 544 -4.11 -17.90 22.45
CA ILE A 544 -4.68 -18.00 23.79
C ILE A 544 -3.66 -18.64 24.72
N LYS A 545 -3.65 -18.23 26.00
CA LYS A 545 -2.83 -18.87 27.02
C LYS A 545 -3.48 -20.14 27.52
N GLN A 546 -2.70 -21.21 27.66
CA GLN A 546 -3.11 -22.47 28.26
C GLN A 546 -2.04 -22.92 29.28
N PHE A 547 -2.43 -23.72 30.27
CA PHE A 547 -1.48 -24.31 31.22
C PHE A 547 -0.71 -25.46 30.59
N ILE A 548 0.59 -25.51 30.87
CA ILE A 548 1.45 -26.64 30.48
C ILE A 548 0.89 -27.88 31.14
N ASN A 549 0.67 -28.95 30.36
CA ASN A 549 0.07 -30.20 30.80
C ASN A 549 -1.27 -30.07 31.55
N ASN A 550 -2.02 -28.98 31.32
CA ASN A 550 -3.23 -28.62 32.09
C ASN A 550 -2.97 -28.45 33.61
N ASP A 551 -1.74 -28.13 34.00
CA ASP A 551 -1.32 -27.96 35.37
C ASP A 551 -0.94 -26.49 35.62
N SER A 552 -1.71 -25.79 36.44
CA SER A 552 -1.53 -24.38 36.75
C SER A 552 -0.18 -24.05 37.42
N THR A 553 0.49 -25.03 38.01
CA THR A 553 1.78 -24.86 38.69
C THR A 553 2.98 -24.85 37.71
N GLN A 554 2.80 -25.40 36.49
CA GLN A 554 3.86 -25.54 35.50
C GLN A 554 4.01 -24.29 34.58
N GLY A 555 3.20 -23.26 34.79
CA GLY A 555 3.19 -22.07 33.94
C GLY A 555 2.26 -22.19 32.73
N THR A 556 2.38 -21.24 31.80
CA THR A 556 1.51 -21.16 30.61
C THR A 556 2.31 -21.13 29.34
N TYR A 557 1.69 -21.60 28.26
CA TYR A 557 2.15 -21.45 26.89
C TYR A 557 1.11 -20.76 26.02
N LEU A 558 1.53 -20.23 24.87
CA LEU A 558 0.64 -19.63 23.86
C LEU A 558 0.21 -20.72 22.89
N PHE A 559 -1.10 -20.93 22.77
CA PHE A 559 -1.72 -21.79 21.79
C PHE A 559 -2.32 -20.96 20.67
N MET A 560 -1.70 -21.00 19.47
CA MET A 560 -2.17 -20.29 18.29
C MET A 560 -3.31 -21.04 17.64
N THR A 561 -4.50 -20.45 17.56
CA THR A 561 -5.72 -21.08 17.02
C THR A 561 -6.66 -20.04 16.38
N ASN A 562 -7.77 -20.47 15.83
CA ASN A 562 -8.80 -19.57 15.34
C ASN A 562 -9.64 -19.05 16.52
N LEU A 563 -9.61 -17.73 16.74
CA LEU A 563 -10.22 -17.11 17.91
C LEU A 563 -11.67 -16.65 17.68
N GLY A 564 -12.07 -16.40 16.42
CA GLY A 564 -13.43 -15.96 16.16
C GLY A 564 -13.61 -15.13 14.89
N GLU A 565 -14.61 -14.26 14.92
CA GLU A 565 -15.14 -13.58 13.77
C GLU A 565 -15.27 -12.08 13.99
N THR A 566 -15.13 -11.31 12.90
CA THR A 566 -15.44 -9.88 12.89
C THR A 566 -16.43 -9.53 11.79
N ARG A 567 -17.21 -8.47 12.04
CA ARG A 567 -18.11 -7.86 11.06
C ARG A 567 -17.79 -6.38 10.95
N ASN A 568 -17.46 -5.96 9.73
CA ASN A 568 -17.15 -4.59 9.40
C ASN A 568 -18.24 -4.10 8.43
N LYS A 569 -18.96 -3.07 8.82
CA LYS A 569 -20.00 -2.46 8.00
C LYS A 569 -19.91 -0.96 8.05
N GLY A 570 -20.40 -0.29 7.02
CA GLY A 570 -20.31 1.16 7.02
C GLY A 570 -20.83 1.82 5.76
N ILE A 571 -20.62 3.14 5.75
CA ILE A 571 -21.00 4.01 4.64
C ILE A 571 -19.72 4.71 4.17
N GLU A 572 -19.50 4.71 2.87
CA GLU A 572 -18.41 5.42 2.20
C GLU A 572 -19.03 6.41 1.21
N SER A 573 -18.65 7.67 1.31
CA SER A 573 -19.13 8.72 0.41
C SER A 573 -18.01 9.62 -0.07
N PHE A 574 -18.03 9.93 -1.34
CA PHE A 574 -17.19 10.93 -1.99
C PHE A 574 -18.06 11.90 -2.78
N ALA A 575 -17.79 13.16 -2.66
CA ALA A 575 -18.36 14.21 -3.48
C ALA A 575 -17.29 15.24 -3.83
N ASP A 576 -17.25 15.68 -5.08
CA ASP A 576 -16.38 16.76 -5.57
C ASP A 576 -17.23 17.70 -6.41
N LEU A 577 -17.36 18.92 -5.92
CA LEU A 577 -18.18 19.97 -6.49
C LEU A 577 -17.30 21.06 -7.12
N ASN A 578 -17.38 21.21 -8.42
CA ASN A 578 -16.78 22.36 -9.12
C ASN A 578 -17.72 23.57 -9.00
N ILE A 579 -17.40 24.46 -8.07
CA ILE A 579 -18.21 25.66 -7.74
C ILE A 579 -18.27 26.61 -8.95
N THR A 580 -17.15 26.84 -9.58
CA THR A 580 -17.02 27.76 -10.74
C THR A 580 -17.95 27.31 -11.88
N LYS A 581 -17.95 26.02 -12.18
CA LYS A 581 -18.79 25.44 -13.23
C LYS A 581 -20.27 25.42 -12.83
N MET A 582 -20.57 25.17 -11.55
CA MET A 582 -21.93 25.21 -11.02
C MET A 582 -22.55 26.59 -11.16
N LEU A 583 -21.79 27.64 -10.91
CA LEU A 583 -22.20 29.03 -11.00
C LEU A 583 -22.13 29.61 -12.43
N GLY A 584 -21.64 28.84 -13.40
CA GLY A 584 -21.47 29.31 -14.78
C GLY A 584 -20.43 30.43 -14.95
N ILE A 585 -19.49 30.51 -14.00
CA ILE A 585 -18.42 31.52 -14.04
C ILE A 585 -17.41 31.10 -15.08
N ASP A 586 -17.08 32.01 -16.01
CA ASP A 586 -16.15 31.74 -17.10
C ASP A 586 -14.68 31.72 -16.66
N LYS A 587 -13.89 31.01 -17.44
CA LYS A 587 -12.52 30.55 -17.21
C LYS A 587 -11.41 31.54 -16.77
N PRO A 588 -11.47 32.87 -16.95
CA PRO A 588 -10.32 33.70 -16.56
C PRO A 588 -10.00 33.68 -15.07
N TYR A 589 -11.01 33.39 -14.22
CA TYR A 589 -10.85 33.35 -12.74
C TYR A 589 -10.37 32.03 -12.18
N GLY A 590 -10.12 31.03 -13.03
CA GLY A 590 -9.74 29.68 -12.59
C GLY A 590 -10.93 28.79 -12.18
N ASN A 591 -10.65 27.60 -11.69
CA ASN A 591 -11.65 26.67 -11.15
C ASN A 591 -11.50 26.57 -9.64
N LEU A 592 -12.63 26.58 -8.96
CA LEU A 592 -12.73 26.28 -7.54
C LEU A 592 -13.49 24.96 -7.36
N ASP A 593 -12.80 23.97 -6.82
CA ASP A 593 -13.34 22.64 -6.50
C ASP A 593 -13.34 22.45 -4.98
N VAL A 594 -14.42 21.90 -4.46
CA VAL A 594 -14.55 21.50 -3.04
C VAL A 594 -14.89 20.03 -2.98
N PHE A 595 -14.11 19.25 -2.23
CA PHE A 595 -14.38 17.84 -2.07
C PHE A 595 -14.61 17.44 -0.62
N ALA A 596 -15.42 16.40 -0.45
CA ALA A 596 -15.62 15.68 0.80
C ALA A 596 -15.50 14.18 0.54
N SER A 597 -14.67 13.52 1.32
CA SER A 597 -14.49 12.08 1.34
C SER A 597 -14.74 11.59 2.76
N MET A 598 -15.86 10.91 3.00
CA MET A 598 -16.32 10.55 4.34
C MET A 598 -16.54 9.05 4.43
N SER A 599 -16.16 8.47 5.55
CA SER A 599 -16.43 7.08 5.87
C SER A 599 -16.84 6.95 7.34
N PHE A 600 -17.90 6.18 7.58
CA PHE A 600 -18.30 5.70 8.90
C PHE A 600 -18.15 4.19 8.92
N ILE A 601 -17.45 3.66 9.92
CA ILE A 601 -17.08 2.24 10.01
C ILE A 601 -17.51 1.71 11.39
N ASP A 602 -18.34 0.68 11.38
CA ASP A 602 -18.67 -0.12 12.57
C ASP A 602 -18.04 -1.51 12.42
N SER A 603 -16.87 -1.67 13.03
CA SER A 603 -16.09 -2.93 13.06
C SER A 603 -16.18 -3.53 14.45
N LYS A 604 -16.69 -4.76 14.56
CA LYS A 604 -16.91 -5.43 15.84
C LYS A 604 -16.54 -6.91 15.77
N TYR A 605 -16.07 -7.42 16.89
CA TYR A 605 -16.01 -8.85 17.16
C TYR A 605 -17.44 -9.38 17.37
N VAL A 606 -17.74 -10.54 16.77
CA VAL A 606 -19.04 -11.21 16.90
C VAL A 606 -18.92 -12.42 17.83
N ASP A 607 -17.93 -13.23 17.59
CA ASP A 607 -17.53 -14.35 18.46
C ASP A 607 -16.00 -14.32 18.53
N PHE A 608 -15.45 -13.97 19.67
CA PHE A 608 -14.01 -13.85 19.86
C PHE A 608 -13.67 -14.12 21.32
N LYS A 609 -12.92 -15.19 21.54
CA LYS A 609 -12.48 -15.59 22.89
C LYS A 609 -11.00 -15.32 23.05
N THR A 610 -10.62 -14.73 24.15
CA THR A 610 -9.23 -14.55 24.56
C THR A 610 -9.02 -15.09 25.96
N THR A 611 -7.77 -15.36 26.32
CA THR A 611 -7.40 -15.80 27.67
C THR A 611 -6.30 -14.96 28.24
N THR A 612 -6.41 -14.63 29.53
CA THR A 612 -5.39 -13.92 30.30
C THR A 612 -5.10 -14.67 31.58
N VAL A 613 -3.90 -14.53 32.14
CA VAL A 613 -3.60 -15.03 33.48
C VAL A 613 -4.15 -14.02 34.50
N SER A 614 -4.87 -14.52 35.50
CA SER A 614 -5.41 -13.67 36.57
C SER A 614 -4.28 -12.97 37.33
N VAL A 615 -4.45 -11.69 37.59
CA VAL A 615 -3.53 -10.92 38.43
C VAL A 615 -3.90 -11.01 39.93
N THR A 616 -5.14 -11.40 40.22
CA THR A 616 -5.67 -11.50 41.60
C THR A 616 -5.58 -12.91 42.18
N THR A 617 -5.72 -13.92 41.30
CA THR A 617 -5.62 -15.35 41.65
C THR A 617 -4.49 -15.98 40.85
N PRO A 618 -3.29 -16.10 41.43
CA PRO A 618 -2.18 -16.77 40.74
C PRO A 618 -2.60 -18.16 40.21
N ASN A 619 -2.13 -18.50 39.02
CA ASN A 619 -2.42 -19.79 38.34
C ASN A 619 -3.89 -20.00 37.91
N GLU A 620 -4.63 -18.90 37.68
CA GLU A 620 -5.95 -18.98 37.06
C GLU A 620 -5.90 -18.37 35.64
N ILE A 621 -6.49 -19.06 34.66
CA ILE A 621 -6.72 -18.53 33.32
C ILE A 621 -8.16 -18.03 33.23
N ILE A 622 -8.30 -16.72 32.99
CA ILE A 622 -9.59 -16.08 32.76
C ILE A 622 -9.86 -16.09 31.25
N THR A 623 -10.96 -16.71 30.85
CA THR A 623 -11.47 -16.64 29.47
C THR A 623 -12.46 -15.51 29.36
N SER A 624 -12.18 -14.55 28.48
CA SER A 624 -13.07 -13.42 28.17
C SER A 624 -13.67 -13.58 26.80
N ASN A 625 -14.97 -13.32 26.67
CA ASN A 625 -15.64 -13.21 25.36
C ASN A 625 -15.68 -11.73 24.98
N LEU A 626 -15.01 -11.39 23.88
CA LEU A 626 -14.89 -10.01 23.37
C LEU A 626 -15.99 -9.66 22.37
N ALA A 627 -17.04 -10.46 22.25
CA ALA A 627 -18.18 -10.17 21.39
C ALA A 627 -18.79 -8.78 21.72
N GLY A 628 -18.95 -7.96 20.68
CA GLY A 628 -19.39 -6.57 20.83
C GLY A 628 -18.28 -5.54 20.94
N ASN A 629 -17.06 -5.94 21.32
CA ASN A 629 -15.90 -5.05 21.32
C ASN A 629 -15.58 -4.62 19.89
N ARG A 630 -14.97 -3.43 19.78
CA ARG A 630 -14.51 -2.91 18.49
C ARG A 630 -13.23 -3.61 18.07
N VAL A 631 -13.12 -3.82 16.78
CA VAL A 631 -11.87 -4.32 16.19
C VAL A 631 -10.79 -3.25 16.37
N GLU A 632 -9.61 -3.70 16.77
CA GLU A 632 -8.44 -2.83 16.97
C GLU A 632 -8.03 -2.13 15.68
N ASN A 633 -7.43 -0.96 15.81
CA ASN A 633 -6.91 -0.13 14.73
C ASN A 633 -7.96 0.34 13.69
N ALA A 634 -9.26 0.21 14.01
CA ALA A 634 -10.37 0.60 13.17
C ALA A 634 -11.06 1.87 13.73
N PRO A 635 -10.79 3.08 13.20
CA PRO A 635 -11.49 4.29 13.63
C PRO A 635 -12.97 4.24 13.21
N ARG A 636 -13.86 4.84 14.03
CA ARG A 636 -15.29 4.90 13.70
C ARG A 636 -15.60 5.75 12.48
N TYR A 637 -14.78 6.76 12.23
CA TYR A 637 -14.92 7.64 11.08
C TYR A 637 -13.56 8.11 10.58
N ILE A 638 -13.50 8.34 9.28
CA ILE A 638 -12.41 9.03 8.61
C ILE A 638 -13.05 10.00 7.64
N HIS A 639 -12.75 11.29 7.82
CA HIS A 639 -13.27 12.35 6.96
C HIS A 639 -12.11 13.16 6.41
N ASN A 640 -12.16 13.41 5.13
CA ASN A 640 -11.24 14.31 4.45
C ASN A 640 -12.08 15.35 3.70
N PHE A 641 -11.76 16.59 3.93
CA PHE A 641 -12.34 17.73 3.23
C PHE A 641 -11.23 18.49 2.54
N GLY A 642 -11.51 19.09 1.42
CA GLY A 642 -10.51 19.95 0.80
C GLY A 642 -11.11 20.92 -0.18
N MET A 643 -10.36 21.99 -0.38
CA MET A 643 -10.66 23.05 -1.35
C MET A 643 -9.46 23.21 -2.25
N SER A 644 -9.68 23.15 -3.54
CA SER A 644 -8.66 23.34 -4.56
C SER A 644 -9.04 24.48 -5.48
N TRP A 645 -8.14 25.43 -5.64
CA TRP A 645 -8.28 26.47 -6.64
C TRP A 645 -7.14 26.40 -7.65
N GLY A 646 -7.43 26.60 -8.92
CA GLY A 646 -6.39 26.60 -9.93
C GLY A 646 -6.79 27.23 -11.25
N ASN A 647 -5.80 27.80 -11.92
CA ASN A 647 -5.87 28.29 -13.29
C ASN A 647 -4.85 27.55 -14.19
N ASN A 648 -4.50 28.11 -15.34
CA ASN A 648 -3.58 27.47 -16.27
C ASN A 648 -2.16 27.30 -15.69
N ASN A 649 -1.72 28.20 -14.83
CA ASN A 649 -0.35 28.31 -14.37
C ASN A 649 -0.18 27.98 -12.90
N PHE A 650 -1.17 28.29 -12.07
CA PHE A 650 -1.10 28.09 -10.62
C PHE A 650 -2.25 27.22 -10.13
N SER A 651 -1.96 26.39 -9.16
CA SER A 651 -2.96 25.61 -8.42
C SER A 651 -2.56 25.46 -6.97
N ALA A 652 -3.53 25.47 -6.08
CA ALA A 652 -3.33 25.27 -4.65
C ALA A 652 -4.47 24.42 -4.08
N THR A 653 -4.15 23.62 -3.07
CA THR A 653 -5.10 22.77 -2.35
C THR A 653 -4.85 22.87 -0.85
N VAL A 654 -5.93 23.06 -0.10
CA VAL A 654 -5.97 22.88 1.35
C VAL A 654 -6.75 21.62 1.62
N GLN A 655 -6.22 20.73 2.45
CA GLN A 655 -6.87 19.46 2.83
C GLN A 655 -6.93 19.37 4.35
N TYR A 656 -8.07 18.93 4.87
CA TYR A 656 -8.32 18.72 6.29
C TYR A 656 -8.78 17.28 6.52
N LYS A 657 -7.99 16.52 7.25
CA LYS A 657 -8.30 15.15 7.64
C LYS A 657 -8.75 15.09 9.09
N MET A 658 -9.78 14.32 9.37
CA MET A 658 -10.24 13.96 10.71
C MET A 658 -10.29 12.44 10.85
N SER A 659 -9.75 11.92 11.94
CA SER A 659 -9.85 10.51 12.30
C SER A 659 -10.45 10.36 13.69
N GLY A 660 -11.35 9.40 13.82
CA GLY A 660 -11.94 9.04 15.11
C GLY A 660 -10.94 8.31 16.00
N ARG A 661 -11.27 8.23 17.28
CA ARG A 661 -10.54 7.46 18.30
C ARG A 661 -10.36 6.00 17.87
N ILE A 662 -9.22 5.39 18.23
CA ILE A 662 -8.83 4.02 17.89
C ILE A 662 -8.53 3.25 19.18
N PHE A 663 -9.07 2.05 19.31
CA PHE A 663 -8.59 1.04 20.25
C PHE A 663 -7.41 0.29 19.61
N THR A 664 -6.38 -0.01 20.35
CA THR A 664 -5.16 -0.63 19.81
C THR A 664 -5.04 -2.13 20.13
N ASP A 665 -6.00 -2.63 20.90
CA ASP A 665 -6.12 -4.04 21.28
C ASP A 665 -7.60 -4.51 21.24
N ALA A 666 -7.80 -5.81 21.22
CA ALA A 666 -9.12 -6.45 21.13
C ALA A 666 -9.97 -6.31 22.42
N ASP A 667 -9.32 -6.14 23.56
CA ASP A 667 -10.00 -5.92 24.85
C ASP A 667 -10.62 -4.52 24.94
N ASN A 668 -10.29 -3.63 24.02
CA ASN A 668 -10.68 -2.22 24.02
C ASN A 668 -10.19 -1.48 25.27
N THR A 669 -8.97 -1.76 25.67
CA THR A 669 -8.29 -1.13 26.81
C THR A 669 -8.28 0.39 26.64
N LYS A 670 -8.75 1.10 27.66
CA LYS A 670 -8.81 2.57 27.63
C LYS A 670 -7.54 3.19 28.19
N GLU A 671 -7.09 2.67 29.31
CA GLU A 671 -5.90 3.16 30.01
C GLU A 671 -4.64 2.72 29.29
N ALA A 672 -3.68 3.63 29.24
CA ALA A 672 -2.38 3.33 28.63
C ALA A 672 -1.58 2.36 29.51
N SER A 673 -0.94 1.37 28.88
CA SER A 673 0.05 0.57 29.58
C SER A 673 1.34 1.38 29.83
N THR A 674 2.05 1.08 30.91
CA THR A 674 3.31 1.78 31.31
C THR A 674 4.37 1.74 30.18
N ASN A 675 4.37 0.68 29.37
CA ASN A 675 5.28 0.52 28.23
C ASN A 675 4.73 1.08 26.90
N GLY A 676 3.57 1.76 26.91
CA GLY A 676 2.97 2.40 25.75
C GLY A 676 2.38 1.45 24.68
N GLN A 677 2.32 0.13 24.93
CA GLN A 677 1.90 -0.85 23.91
C GLN A 677 0.39 -0.95 23.74
N THR A 678 -0.38 -0.74 24.78
CA THR A 678 -1.85 -0.78 24.78
C THR A 678 -2.45 0.52 25.28
N GLY A 679 -3.74 0.71 25.03
CA GLY A 679 -4.49 1.91 25.36
C GLY A 679 -5.05 2.61 24.14
N ILE A 680 -5.90 3.60 24.37
CA ILE A 680 -6.54 4.36 23.29
C ILE A 680 -5.53 5.25 22.55
N LEU A 681 -5.71 5.42 21.24
CA LEU A 681 -5.22 6.58 20.50
C LEU A 681 -6.37 7.56 20.31
N ASP A 682 -6.16 8.81 20.68
CA ASP A 682 -7.18 9.84 20.59
C ASP A 682 -7.51 10.22 19.14
N LYS A 683 -8.69 10.84 18.99
CA LYS A 683 -9.06 11.47 17.72
C LYS A 683 -8.07 12.58 17.39
N TYR A 684 -7.79 12.76 16.12
CA TYR A 684 -6.91 13.83 15.65
C TYR A 684 -7.45 14.46 14.36
N SER A 685 -6.93 15.65 14.07
CA SER A 685 -7.20 16.33 12.80
C SER A 685 -5.95 17.02 12.30
N VAL A 686 -5.69 16.91 11.00
CA VAL A 686 -4.50 17.46 10.36
C VAL A 686 -4.90 18.30 9.17
N LEU A 687 -4.29 19.48 9.05
CA LEU A 687 -4.46 20.40 7.94
C LEU A 687 -3.18 20.42 7.11
N ASP A 688 -3.31 20.19 5.80
CA ASP A 688 -2.21 20.19 4.84
C ASP A 688 -2.45 21.25 3.75
N PHE A 689 -1.38 21.85 3.26
CA PHE A 689 -1.40 22.79 2.14
C PHE A 689 -0.39 22.38 1.09
N SER A 690 -0.81 22.33 -0.18
CA SER A 690 0.06 22.04 -1.32
C SER A 690 -0.25 22.94 -2.50
N SER A 691 0.79 23.39 -3.22
CA SER A 691 0.66 24.26 -4.39
C SER A 691 1.61 23.86 -5.51
N GLU A 692 1.23 24.22 -6.75
CA GLU A 692 2.04 24.07 -7.96
C GLU A 692 1.94 25.34 -8.81
N TYR A 693 3.09 25.88 -9.22
CA TYR A 693 3.19 26.97 -10.20
C TYR A 693 3.95 26.52 -11.43
N LYS A 694 3.34 26.65 -12.62
CA LYS A 694 3.93 26.31 -13.93
C LYS A 694 4.32 27.55 -14.67
N PHE A 695 5.51 27.58 -15.23
CA PHE A 695 6.04 28.72 -15.97
C PHE A 695 6.89 28.24 -17.16
N LEU A 696 7.05 29.14 -18.14
CA LEU A 696 7.85 28.90 -19.35
C LEU A 696 7.52 27.51 -20.02
N LYS A 697 6.25 27.08 -19.95
CA LYS A 697 5.70 25.85 -20.57
C LYS A 697 6.27 24.53 -20.03
N HIS A 698 7.54 24.47 -19.67
CA HIS A 698 8.26 23.24 -19.31
C HIS A 698 8.61 23.13 -17.82
N TYR A 699 8.54 24.21 -17.06
CA TYR A 699 9.00 24.26 -15.68
C TYR A 699 7.84 24.31 -14.69
N ASN A 700 8.07 23.76 -13.51
CA ASN A 700 7.14 23.89 -12.39
C ASN A 700 7.91 24.11 -11.07
N ILE A 701 7.25 24.79 -10.14
CA ILE A 701 7.63 24.85 -8.74
C ILE A 701 6.46 24.24 -7.97
N ARG A 702 6.74 23.30 -7.07
CA ARG A 702 5.80 22.77 -6.11
C ARG A 702 6.23 23.15 -4.71
N SER A 703 5.28 23.45 -3.84
CA SER A 703 5.56 23.72 -2.44
C SER A 703 4.39 23.26 -1.58
N GLY A 704 4.67 22.95 -0.34
CA GLY A 704 3.63 22.56 0.60
C GLY A 704 4.09 22.60 2.04
N ILE A 705 3.08 22.57 2.92
CA ILE A 705 3.23 22.47 4.35
C ILE A 705 2.35 21.33 4.83
N ASN A 706 2.95 20.29 5.33
CA ASN A 706 2.24 19.18 5.95
C ASN A 706 1.99 19.53 7.41
N ASN A 707 0.83 19.12 7.92
CA ASN A 707 0.43 19.38 9.31
C ASN A 707 0.59 20.86 9.70
N LEU A 708 -0.09 21.74 8.96
CA LEU A 708 0.00 23.20 9.13
C LEU A 708 -0.32 23.66 10.55
N SER A 709 -1.26 22.99 11.22
CA SER A 709 -1.63 23.23 12.64
C SER A 709 -0.57 22.77 13.64
N ASN A 710 0.41 21.97 13.22
CA ASN A 710 1.40 21.32 14.07
C ASN A 710 0.76 20.43 15.16
N GLU A 711 -0.28 19.70 14.79
CA GLU A 711 -0.96 18.75 15.65
C GLU A 711 -0.02 17.63 16.08
N SER A 712 -0.04 17.30 17.38
CA SER A 712 0.66 16.14 17.94
C SER A 712 -0.31 14.95 17.94
N TYR A 713 -0.04 13.94 17.14
CA TYR A 713 -0.94 12.80 16.97
C TYR A 713 -0.16 11.51 16.73
N ALA A 714 -0.85 10.39 16.89
CA ALA A 714 -0.33 9.08 16.53
C ALA A 714 -1.40 8.27 15.78
N THR A 715 -0.94 7.38 14.89
CA THR A 715 -1.83 6.52 14.09
C THR A 715 -1.74 5.07 14.51
N ARG A 716 -0.74 4.69 15.33
CA ARG A 716 -0.47 3.32 15.73
C ARG A 716 0.23 3.24 17.09
N ARG A 717 -0.10 2.18 17.85
CA ARG A 717 0.77 1.59 18.87
C ARG A 717 1.34 0.30 18.32
N SER A 718 2.60 0.02 18.58
CA SER A 718 3.28 -1.21 18.15
C SER A 718 3.54 -2.11 19.35
N GLY A 719 3.29 -3.42 19.21
CA GLY A 719 3.68 -4.43 20.21
C GLY A 719 5.09 -5.01 19.99
N GLY A 720 5.72 -4.66 18.84
CA GLY A 720 7.02 -5.19 18.43
C GLY A 720 7.81 -4.21 17.57
N TYR A 721 8.60 -4.76 16.61
CA TYR A 721 9.39 -3.94 15.71
C TYR A 721 8.51 -2.98 14.86
N PRO A 722 8.87 -1.72 14.64
CA PRO A 722 10.17 -1.06 14.82
C PRO A 722 10.53 -0.67 16.25
N GLY A 723 9.74 -1.00 17.21
CA GLY A 723 9.90 -0.78 18.64
C GLY A 723 8.53 -0.67 19.29
N PRO A 724 8.31 -1.30 20.44
CA PRO A 724 7.03 -1.25 21.14
C PRO A 724 6.71 0.19 21.58
N GLY A 725 5.41 0.51 21.68
CA GLY A 725 4.90 1.81 22.11
C GLY A 725 4.20 2.63 21.03
N ILE A 726 3.94 3.89 21.31
CA ILE A 726 3.31 4.86 20.41
C ILE A 726 4.27 5.24 19.29
N LEU A 727 3.78 5.23 18.06
CA LEU A 727 4.50 5.75 16.88
C LEU A 727 3.89 7.10 16.51
N PRO A 728 4.59 8.21 16.78
CA PRO A 728 4.10 9.56 16.49
C PRO A 728 3.99 9.81 14.98
N GLY A 729 2.91 10.48 14.57
CA GLY A 729 2.82 11.13 13.26
C GLY A 729 3.72 12.37 13.21
N GLU A 730 4.15 12.77 12.00
CA GLU A 730 5.01 13.94 11.83
C GLU A 730 4.32 15.23 12.25
N GLY A 731 5.06 16.10 12.94
CA GLY A 731 4.69 17.48 13.14
C GLY A 731 4.73 18.28 11.85
N ARG A 732 4.74 19.63 11.97
CA ARG A 732 4.79 20.51 10.79
C ARG A 732 6.08 20.33 10.01
N THR A 733 5.94 20.06 8.70
CA THR A 733 7.04 20.01 7.74
C THR A 733 6.70 20.82 6.50
N PHE A 734 7.71 21.34 5.83
CA PHE A 734 7.55 22.03 4.56
C PHE A 734 8.54 21.52 3.51
N TYR A 735 8.16 21.71 2.25
CA TYR A 735 9.03 21.36 1.12
C TYR A 735 8.85 22.38 -0.01
N ILE A 736 9.90 22.53 -0.80
CA ILE A 736 9.88 23.21 -2.09
C ILE A 736 10.59 22.35 -3.12
N SER A 737 10.03 22.31 -4.31
CA SER A 737 10.49 21.43 -5.38
C SER A 737 10.48 22.20 -6.70
N ILE A 738 11.55 22.07 -7.49
CA ILE A 738 11.63 22.61 -8.83
C ILE A 738 11.73 21.46 -9.83
N GLY A 739 10.95 21.53 -10.89
CA GLY A 739 10.91 20.53 -11.92
C GLY A 739 10.92 21.07 -13.32
N ALA A 740 11.30 20.22 -14.25
CA ALA A 740 11.23 20.50 -15.69
C ALA A 740 10.79 19.23 -16.44
N LYS A 741 10.02 19.43 -17.54
CA LYS A 741 9.62 18.37 -18.46
C LYS A 741 9.72 18.86 -19.90
N PHE A 742 10.51 18.14 -20.72
CA PHE A 742 10.78 18.41 -22.12
C PHE A 742 10.29 17.29 -23.02
#